data_98c3e03ea7850feb2d01612285b6ea36
#
_entry.id   98c3e03ea7850feb2d01612285b6ea36
#
_cell.length_a   1.000
_cell.length_b   1.000
_cell.length_c   1.000
_cell.angle_alpha   90.00
_cell.angle_beta   90.00
_cell.angle_gamma   90.00
#
_symmetry.space_group_name_H-M   'P 1'
#
loop_
_entity.id
_entity.type
_entity.pdbx_description
1 polymer ?
#
loop_
_entity_poly.entity_id
_entity_poly.type
_entity_poly.pdbx_seq_one_letter_code
_entity_poly.pdbx_strand_id
1 'polypeptide(L)'
;MKQKKHYEGLTDTEVLKSREQYGANVLTPREKEPLWKQFLEKFEDPLIIILLIAGFLSIAISCWEYWGLHVEDGAAVFFEPVGIFLAIFLATTIAFFFELKADKEFAILNQVNDEEEVEVIRNGNTTTVAKKDIVVGDIVIINTGAEIPADGRLLEAISLHVDESTLNGESVPAYKSVKEEEFEKDASYATNQVLRGTKVMEGHGIFQVEAVGDRTENGKVFEAAQIDDSVKTPLSEQLDGLSVLITKLSYVFAGLIIVGRLMVFFHWSPIVWTLTVPTIVFFWLVITKFDGWKWYSKTISTVAYFCILMTCVIVFHDCLMPDKSMAGLLAHALNTMMIAVTLIVVAVPEGLPMAVTLSLAYSMRRMMKTNNLVRKMHACETMGATTVICTDKTGTLTQNQMRIYQTQFYALANQTLDDGLASCLLKEGIAVNSTASIDYTDASNPKVLGNPTEGALLLWLKDNQVSYQELRETVQVVDELPFTTERKYMAVLVNSALMEDKQILYVKGAPEIVYGLCKQTDCNVPKEDIEHQLEGYQEQAMRTLGFAYQIVDGKTEVFKDGRVVADNLTFQGIVAISDPVRSDVPDAVRECMKAGIDVKIVTGDTSRTAKEIGRQIGLWTSNDTDKNIISGPDFAALSDDELDKRVKDLKIISRARPLDKKRLVESLQRCNEVVAVTGDGTNDAPALQAAHVGLSMGDGTSVAKEASDITIIDNSFSSIGKAVMWGRSLYQNIQRFLLFQLTVNVAACFLVLAGAFMGTESPLTVTQMLWVNLIMDTFAAMALASLPPSEKVMKDSPRDRNAFIINRSMGWNIIGVGGFFFVLLLVLLYIFEHADITALRDILHLQLGEVNGLSPYELTLIFTIFVMTHFFYLFNARAFETGRSALHFKGCRGLLFIISIIFIGQIAMVELPILQKFFNIVKGGLSFEDWAIILIGSSLVLWVREAWHLIKSSKE
;
A
#
# COMPACT_ATOMS: atom_id res chain seq x y z
N MET A 1 -41.34 -4.06 34.73
CA MET A 1 -39.85 -3.90 34.89
C MET A 1 -39.22 -5.26 34.97
N LYS A 2 -38.60 -5.80 33.92
CA LYS A 2 -37.69 -6.93 34.02
C LYS A 2 -36.42 -6.45 34.72
N GLN A 3 -36.07 -7.09 35.87
CA GLN A 3 -34.81 -6.82 36.56
C GLN A 3 -33.66 -6.93 35.54
N LYS A 4 -32.87 -5.87 35.36
CA LYS A 4 -31.58 -5.94 34.61
C LYS A 4 -30.75 -7.01 35.35
N LYS A 5 -30.39 -8.08 34.64
CA LYS A 5 -29.42 -9.06 35.13
C LYS A 5 -28.11 -8.33 35.34
N HIS A 6 -27.61 -8.34 36.57
CA HIS A 6 -26.28 -7.78 36.88
C HIS A 6 -25.25 -8.90 36.72
N TYR A 7 -24.30 -8.70 35.82
CA TYR A 7 -23.18 -9.61 35.59
C TYR A 7 -21.95 -9.13 36.38
N GLU A 8 -21.38 -9.95 37.19
CA GLU A 8 -20.17 -9.61 37.96
C GLU A 8 -18.88 -9.73 37.12
N GLY A 9 -18.84 -10.66 36.14
CA GLY A 9 -17.65 -10.94 35.32
C GLY A 9 -16.51 -11.57 36.17
N LEU A 10 -15.33 -11.72 35.50
CA LEU A 10 -14.14 -12.25 36.16
C LEU A 10 -13.45 -11.19 37.02
N THR A 11 -12.87 -11.63 38.14
CA THR A 11 -11.93 -10.83 38.96
C THR A 11 -10.51 -10.88 38.32
N ASP A 12 -9.65 -9.88 38.62
CA ASP A 12 -8.28 -9.82 38.09
C ASP A 12 -7.46 -11.09 38.38
N THR A 13 -7.70 -11.72 39.50
CA THR A 13 -7.04 -12.99 39.89
C THR A 13 -7.54 -14.19 39.06
N GLU A 14 -8.81 -14.21 38.67
CA GLU A 14 -9.39 -15.22 37.80
C GLU A 14 -8.97 -15.03 36.36
N VAL A 15 -8.83 -13.80 35.92
CA VAL A 15 -8.28 -13.48 34.58
C VAL A 15 -6.87 -14.04 34.42
N LEU A 16 -5.98 -13.83 35.42
CA LEU A 16 -4.63 -14.39 35.39
C LEU A 16 -4.62 -15.92 35.33
N LYS A 17 -5.45 -16.58 36.17
CA LYS A 17 -5.57 -18.03 36.15
C LYS A 17 -6.11 -18.58 34.84
N SER A 18 -7.11 -17.92 34.25
CA SER A 18 -7.69 -18.32 32.99
C SER A 18 -6.65 -18.17 31.84
N ARG A 19 -5.83 -17.10 31.89
CA ARG A 19 -4.75 -16.87 30.91
C ARG A 19 -3.66 -17.95 31.01
N GLU A 20 -3.28 -18.37 32.23
CA GLU A 20 -2.32 -19.45 32.42
C GLU A 20 -2.86 -20.81 31.94
N GLN A 21 -4.15 -21.06 32.08
CA GLN A 21 -4.78 -22.34 31.73
C GLN A 21 -5.13 -22.46 30.24
N TYR A 22 -5.62 -21.38 29.61
CA TYR A 22 -6.20 -21.40 28.27
C TYR A 22 -5.38 -20.66 27.25
N GLY A 23 -4.41 -19.83 27.64
CA GLY A 23 -3.57 -19.00 26.79
C GLY A 23 -4.16 -17.63 26.50
N ALA A 24 -3.50 -16.87 25.65
CA ALA A 24 -3.95 -15.57 25.17
C ALA A 24 -4.87 -15.73 23.94
N ASN A 25 -5.71 -14.73 23.67
CA ASN A 25 -6.59 -14.72 22.50
C ASN A 25 -5.85 -14.27 21.23
N VAL A 26 -4.77 -14.97 20.88
CA VAL A 26 -3.94 -14.72 19.70
C VAL A 26 -3.95 -15.98 18.84
N LEU A 27 -4.09 -15.82 17.53
CA LEU A 27 -3.85 -16.90 16.56
C LEU A 27 -2.35 -17.08 16.42
N THR A 28 -1.86 -18.29 16.62
CA THR A 28 -0.43 -18.59 16.49
C THR A 28 -0.05 -18.65 15.02
N PRO A 29 0.80 -17.71 14.51
CA PRO A 29 1.32 -17.82 13.16
C PRO A 29 2.09 -19.14 13.04
N ARG A 30 2.08 -19.73 11.83
CA ARG A 30 2.87 -20.93 11.54
C ARG A 30 4.30 -20.73 12.03
N GLU A 31 4.87 -21.73 12.70
CA GLU A 31 6.30 -21.74 13.00
C GLU A 31 7.06 -21.51 11.70
N LYS A 32 7.73 -20.38 11.61
CA LYS A 32 8.57 -20.08 10.43
C LYS A 32 9.61 -21.20 10.32
N GLU A 33 9.83 -21.68 9.12
CA GLU A 33 10.90 -22.65 8.89
C GLU A 33 12.22 -22.13 9.46
N PRO A 34 13.09 -23.01 9.99
CA PRO A 34 14.34 -22.58 10.59
C PRO A 34 15.18 -21.79 9.57
N LEU A 35 15.82 -20.71 10.01
CA LEU A 35 16.54 -19.75 9.17
C LEU A 35 17.54 -20.42 8.21
N TRP A 36 18.16 -21.51 8.64
CA TRP A 36 19.10 -22.25 7.79
C TRP A 36 18.43 -22.92 6.59
N LYS A 37 17.16 -23.39 6.75
CA LYS A 37 16.38 -23.99 5.66
C LYS A 37 15.95 -22.94 4.67
N GLN A 38 15.40 -21.80 5.13
CA GLN A 38 15.06 -20.66 4.29
C GLN A 38 16.29 -20.12 3.52
N PHE A 39 17.47 -20.13 4.15
CA PHE A 39 18.72 -19.80 3.47
C PHE A 39 19.08 -20.80 2.37
N LEU A 40 18.94 -22.11 2.62
CA LEU A 40 19.20 -23.14 1.62
C LEU A 40 18.21 -23.10 0.44
N GLU A 41 16.95 -22.75 0.68
CA GLU A 41 15.95 -22.58 -0.38
C GLU A 41 16.36 -21.50 -1.40
N LYS A 42 17.17 -20.51 -1.00
CA LYS A 42 17.71 -19.51 -1.95
C LYS A 42 18.63 -20.13 -3.00
N PHE A 43 19.25 -21.25 -2.71
CA PHE A 43 20.08 -21.97 -3.69
C PHE A 43 19.25 -22.75 -4.73
N GLU A 44 17.94 -22.82 -4.57
CA GLU A 44 17.01 -23.36 -5.59
C GLU A 44 16.68 -22.31 -6.66
N ASP A 45 17.10 -21.05 -6.49
CA ASP A 45 16.93 -20.02 -7.50
C ASP A 45 17.62 -20.45 -8.82
N PRO A 46 16.90 -20.42 -9.95
CA PRO A 46 17.42 -20.79 -11.26
C PRO A 46 18.74 -20.12 -11.63
N LEU A 47 18.92 -18.87 -11.24
CA LEU A 47 20.13 -18.10 -11.54
C LEU A 47 21.33 -18.56 -10.72
N ILE A 48 21.12 -18.81 -9.43
CA ILE A 48 22.15 -19.33 -8.53
C ILE A 48 22.59 -20.73 -9.00
N ILE A 49 21.65 -21.55 -9.50
CA ILE A 49 21.99 -22.86 -10.05
C ILE A 49 22.85 -22.72 -11.33
N ILE A 50 22.54 -21.76 -12.23
CA ILE A 50 23.39 -21.49 -13.41
C ILE A 50 24.81 -21.07 -12.97
N LEU A 51 24.92 -20.19 -11.96
CA LEU A 51 26.19 -19.78 -11.39
C LEU A 51 26.97 -20.92 -10.73
N LEU A 52 26.27 -21.82 -10.03
CA LEU A 52 26.88 -23.02 -9.47
C LEU A 52 27.42 -23.94 -10.58
N ILE A 53 26.66 -24.11 -11.65
CA ILE A 53 27.12 -24.88 -12.84
C ILE A 53 28.37 -24.22 -13.44
N ALA A 54 28.38 -22.88 -13.57
CA ALA A 54 29.55 -22.12 -14.04
C ALA A 54 30.76 -22.31 -13.12
N GLY A 55 30.55 -22.26 -11.81
CA GLY A 55 31.61 -22.51 -10.82
C GLY A 55 32.19 -23.91 -10.90
N PHE A 56 31.35 -24.93 -11.04
CA PHE A 56 31.83 -26.31 -11.24
C PHE A 56 32.54 -26.49 -12.58
N LEU A 57 32.08 -25.83 -13.65
CA LEU A 57 32.76 -25.85 -14.94
C LEU A 57 34.15 -25.16 -14.84
N SER A 58 34.24 -24.04 -14.16
CA SER A 58 35.49 -23.33 -13.89
C SER A 58 36.46 -24.21 -13.08
N ILE A 59 35.97 -24.97 -12.07
CA ILE A 59 36.81 -25.98 -11.39
C ILE A 59 37.35 -27.03 -12.39
N ALA A 60 36.50 -27.55 -13.28
CA ALA A 60 36.92 -28.53 -14.25
C ALA A 60 37.99 -28.00 -15.20
N ILE A 61 37.86 -26.72 -15.64
CA ILE A 61 38.87 -26.03 -16.45
C ILE A 61 40.18 -25.89 -15.65
N SER A 62 40.11 -25.37 -14.42
CA SER A 62 41.29 -25.19 -13.56
C SER A 62 41.99 -26.54 -13.26
N CYS A 63 41.26 -27.62 -13.06
CA CYS A 63 41.84 -28.95 -12.93
C CYS A 63 42.55 -29.40 -14.20
N TRP A 64 41.99 -29.14 -15.38
CA TRP A 64 42.59 -29.47 -16.67
C TRP A 64 43.88 -28.64 -16.89
N GLU A 65 43.85 -27.37 -16.62
CA GLU A 65 45.01 -26.45 -16.72
C GLU A 65 46.13 -26.89 -15.77
N TYR A 66 45.82 -27.20 -14.51
CA TYR A 66 46.75 -27.56 -13.48
C TYR A 66 47.41 -28.94 -13.72
N TRP A 67 46.60 -29.98 -14.02
CA TRP A 67 47.08 -31.37 -14.19
C TRP A 67 47.34 -31.78 -15.65
N GLY A 68 46.65 -31.20 -16.61
CA GLY A 68 46.74 -31.54 -18.04
C GLY A 68 47.74 -30.70 -18.80
N LEU A 69 47.75 -29.38 -18.63
CA LEU A 69 48.60 -28.44 -19.36
C LEU A 69 49.87 -28.01 -18.57
N HIS A 70 49.97 -28.32 -17.27
CA HIS A 70 51.07 -27.94 -16.38
C HIS A 70 51.43 -26.47 -16.49
N VAL A 71 50.44 -25.57 -16.43
CA VAL A 71 50.65 -24.09 -16.54
C VAL A 71 51.55 -23.60 -15.41
N GLU A 72 52.44 -22.64 -15.68
CA GLU A 72 53.44 -22.09 -14.73
C GLU A 72 52.82 -21.41 -13.51
N ASP A 73 51.54 -20.98 -13.59
CA ASP A 73 50.82 -20.28 -12.49
C ASP A 73 50.45 -21.18 -11.29
N GLY A 74 50.67 -22.46 -11.35
CA GLY A 74 50.47 -23.41 -10.25
C GLY A 74 49.04 -23.38 -9.66
N ALA A 75 48.89 -23.35 -8.33
CA ALA A 75 47.60 -23.32 -7.63
C ALA A 75 46.79 -22.01 -7.82
N ALA A 76 47.38 -21.01 -8.47
CA ALA A 76 46.67 -19.74 -8.70
C ALA A 76 45.45 -19.88 -9.61
N VAL A 77 45.41 -20.86 -10.49
CA VAL A 77 44.30 -21.19 -11.40
C VAL A 77 43.00 -21.47 -10.63
N PHE A 78 43.06 -21.91 -9.37
CA PHE A 78 41.86 -22.19 -8.55
C PHE A 78 41.26 -20.96 -7.89
N PHE A 79 41.89 -19.78 -7.98
CA PHE A 79 41.33 -18.59 -7.36
C PHE A 79 40.03 -18.10 -8.03
N GLU A 80 39.90 -18.26 -9.34
CA GLU A 80 38.69 -17.85 -10.07
C GLU A 80 37.47 -18.68 -9.66
N PRO A 81 37.50 -20.04 -9.69
CA PRO A 81 36.38 -20.85 -9.18
C PRO A 81 36.02 -20.54 -7.73
N VAL A 82 37.02 -20.40 -6.85
CA VAL A 82 36.77 -20.03 -5.44
C VAL A 82 36.13 -18.65 -5.34
N GLY A 83 36.55 -17.72 -6.18
CA GLY A 83 35.94 -16.39 -6.29
C GLY A 83 34.46 -16.44 -6.68
N ILE A 84 34.08 -17.29 -7.65
CA ILE A 84 32.69 -17.51 -8.07
C ILE A 84 31.86 -18.02 -6.89
N PHE A 85 32.31 -19.08 -6.20
CA PHE A 85 31.56 -19.61 -5.04
C PHE A 85 31.48 -18.64 -3.88
N LEU A 86 32.53 -17.88 -3.60
CA LEU A 86 32.55 -16.83 -2.57
C LEU A 86 31.56 -15.72 -2.93
N ALA A 87 31.52 -15.28 -4.17
CA ALA A 87 30.60 -14.23 -4.63
C ALA A 87 29.14 -14.70 -4.54
N ILE A 88 28.82 -15.94 -4.94
CA ILE A 88 27.49 -16.54 -4.79
C ILE A 88 27.09 -16.56 -3.31
N PHE A 89 27.99 -17.03 -2.43
CA PHE A 89 27.69 -17.10 -0.99
C PHE A 89 27.44 -15.71 -0.39
N LEU A 90 28.28 -14.71 -0.71
CA LEU A 90 28.12 -13.34 -0.24
C LEU A 90 26.81 -12.73 -0.76
N ALA A 91 26.50 -12.87 -2.04
CA ALA A 91 25.29 -12.37 -2.64
C ALA A 91 24.02 -12.98 -2.03
N THR A 92 23.99 -14.32 -1.92
CA THR A 92 22.88 -15.04 -1.30
C THR A 92 22.70 -14.62 0.17
N THR A 93 23.79 -14.43 0.91
CA THR A 93 23.75 -13.96 2.30
C THR A 93 23.19 -12.55 2.41
N ILE A 94 23.62 -11.64 1.54
CA ILE A 94 23.15 -10.25 1.51
C ILE A 94 21.64 -10.22 1.15
N ALA A 95 21.24 -10.93 0.12
CA ALA A 95 19.83 -11.02 -0.30
C ALA A 95 18.94 -11.58 0.81
N PHE A 96 19.37 -12.66 1.46
CA PHE A 96 18.66 -13.28 2.58
C PHE A 96 18.54 -12.34 3.78
N PHE A 97 19.60 -11.60 4.13
CA PHE A 97 19.57 -10.62 5.22
C PHE A 97 18.55 -9.49 4.96
N PHE A 98 18.49 -8.98 3.72
CA PHE A 98 17.54 -7.93 3.37
C PHE A 98 16.09 -8.43 3.35
N GLU A 99 15.85 -9.67 2.92
CA GLU A 99 14.53 -10.29 2.97
C GLU A 99 14.05 -10.46 4.41
N LEU A 100 14.92 -10.98 5.30
CA LEU A 100 14.62 -11.05 6.73
C LEU A 100 14.31 -9.68 7.35
N LYS A 101 14.99 -8.64 6.89
CA LYS A 101 14.73 -7.27 7.35
C LYS A 101 13.38 -6.77 6.85
N ALA A 102 13.02 -7.02 5.60
CA ALA A 102 11.72 -6.67 5.04
C ALA A 102 10.58 -7.41 5.75
N ASP A 103 10.75 -8.70 6.02
CA ASP A 103 9.80 -9.53 6.78
C ASP A 103 9.58 -9.01 8.21
N LYS A 104 10.66 -8.58 8.89
CA LYS A 104 10.55 -7.99 10.23
C LYS A 104 9.78 -6.67 10.23
N GLU A 105 10.04 -5.80 9.26
CA GLU A 105 9.28 -4.54 9.12
C GLU A 105 7.79 -4.83 8.85
N PHE A 106 7.46 -5.84 8.06
CA PHE A 106 6.10 -6.27 7.81
C PHE A 106 5.41 -6.86 9.06
N ALA A 107 6.11 -7.71 9.81
CA ALA A 107 5.59 -8.31 11.04
C ALA A 107 5.23 -7.28 12.11
N ILE A 108 6.03 -6.21 12.25
CA ILE A 108 5.75 -5.09 13.18
C ILE A 108 4.45 -4.37 12.80
N LEU A 109 4.17 -4.20 11.49
CA LEU A 109 2.95 -3.55 11.01
C LEU A 109 1.69 -4.39 11.31
N ASN A 110 1.79 -5.71 11.24
CA ASN A 110 0.67 -6.62 11.51
C ASN A 110 0.31 -6.70 13.02
N GLN A 111 1.25 -6.46 13.93
CA GLN A 111 0.99 -6.46 15.37
C GLN A 111 0.03 -5.34 15.83
N VAL A 112 -0.10 -4.25 15.08
CA VAL A 112 -1.01 -3.14 15.41
C VAL A 112 -2.49 -3.56 15.31
N ASN A 113 -2.82 -4.60 14.55
CA ASN A 113 -4.20 -5.09 14.40
C ASN A 113 -4.72 -5.85 15.63
N ASP A 114 -3.84 -6.39 16.48
CA ASP A 114 -4.24 -7.15 17.69
C ASP A 114 -4.53 -6.25 18.91
N GLU A 115 -4.35 -4.92 18.76
CA GLU A 115 -4.61 -3.93 19.81
C GLU A 115 -6.03 -3.34 19.77
N GLU A 116 -6.96 -3.92 18.99
CA GLU A 116 -8.35 -3.47 18.94
C GLU A 116 -9.01 -3.62 20.33
N GLU A 117 -9.67 -2.56 20.78
CA GLU A 117 -10.31 -2.50 22.09
C GLU A 117 -11.70 -3.15 22.04
N VAL A 118 -12.00 -3.99 23.03
CA VAL A 118 -13.27 -4.72 23.18
C VAL A 118 -13.88 -4.43 24.55
N GLU A 119 -15.19 -4.20 24.58
CA GLU A 119 -15.92 -3.97 25.83
C GLU A 119 -16.21 -5.27 26.56
N VAL A 120 -15.73 -5.38 27.79
CA VAL A 120 -15.95 -6.55 28.66
C VAL A 120 -16.48 -6.13 30.03
N ILE A 121 -17.17 -7.04 30.70
CA ILE A 121 -17.60 -6.86 32.10
C ILE A 121 -16.63 -7.64 32.98
N ARG A 122 -15.87 -6.91 33.82
CA ARG A 122 -14.97 -7.47 34.87
C ARG A 122 -15.16 -6.73 36.18
N ASN A 123 -15.04 -7.42 37.29
CA ASN A 123 -15.25 -6.85 38.66
C ASN A 123 -16.57 -6.06 38.79
N GLY A 124 -17.65 -6.50 38.12
CA GLY A 124 -18.96 -5.85 38.12
C GLY A 124 -19.05 -4.55 37.31
N ASN A 125 -17.97 -4.13 36.61
CA ASN A 125 -17.92 -2.91 35.81
C ASN A 125 -17.64 -3.21 34.34
N THR A 126 -18.21 -2.42 33.45
CA THR A 126 -17.82 -2.44 32.02
C THR A 126 -16.48 -1.74 31.87
N THR A 127 -15.53 -2.42 31.25
CA THR A 127 -14.17 -1.92 30.94
C THR A 127 -13.79 -2.31 29.54
N THR A 128 -12.86 -1.59 28.91
CA THR A 128 -12.27 -1.93 27.61
C THR A 128 -10.96 -2.67 27.80
N VAL A 129 -10.77 -3.74 27.03
CA VAL A 129 -9.52 -4.52 27.01
C VAL A 129 -9.10 -4.78 25.56
N ALA A 130 -7.80 -4.91 25.32
CA ALA A 130 -7.34 -5.28 23.99
C ALA A 130 -7.84 -6.70 23.61
N LYS A 131 -8.19 -6.93 22.36
CA LYS A 131 -8.69 -8.22 21.83
C LYS A 131 -7.81 -9.40 22.24
N LYS A 132 -6.48 -9.21 22.24
CA LYS A 132 -5.49 -10.22 22.70
C LYS A 132 -5.57 -10.58 24.19
N ASP A 133 -6.15 -9.68 25.00
CA ASP A 133 -6.21 -9.81 26.46
C ASP A 133 -7.52 -10.42 26.97
N ILE A 134 -8.41 -10.82 26.06
CA ILE A 134 -9.63 -11.58 26.37
C ILE A 134 -9.25 -12.99 26.79
N VAL A 135 -9.92 -13.51 27.83
CA VAL A 135 -9.69 -14.85 28.36
C VAL A 135 -11.01 -15.65 28.44
N VAL A 136 -10.89 -16.98 28.55
CA VAL A 136 -12.06 -17.85 28.75
C VAL A 136 -12.76 -17.50 30.05
N GLY A 137 -14.09 -17.31 29.99
CA GLY A 137 -14.94 -16.89 31.11
C GLY A 137 -15.24 -15.38 31.11
N ASP A 138 -14.57 -14.54 30.31
CA ASP A 138 -14.92 -13.15 30.19
C ASP A 138 -16.34 -12.96 29.63
N ILE A 139 -17.00 -11.88 30.04
CA ILE A 139 -18.32 -11.48 29.54
C ILE A 139 -18.12 -10.30 28.62
N VAL A 140 -18.42 -10.51 27.35
CA VAL A 140 -18.19 -9.54 26.27
C VAL A 140 -19.51 -8.94 25.82
N ILE A 141 -19.50 -7.62 25.56
CA ILE A 141 -20.63 -6.87 24.99
C ILE A 141 -20.37 -6.67 23.51
N ILE A 142 -21.33 -7.05 22.67
CA ILE A 142 -21.26 -6.89 21.21
C ILE A 142 -22.41 -6.05 20.70
N ASN A 143 -22.09 -5.10 19.82
CA ASN A 143 -23.02 -4.17 19.20
C ASN A 143 -22.93 -4.29 17.67
N THR A 144 -23.94 -3.76 16.97
CA THR A 144 -23.94 -3.71 15.48
C THR A 144 -22.63 -3.13 14.94
N GLY A 145 -22.02 -3.84 13.99
CA GLY A 145 -20.75 -3.47 13.37
C GLY A 145 -19.51 -3.97 14.10
N ALA A 146 -19.66 -4.62 15.27
CA ALA A 146 -18.53 -5.23 15.97
C ALA A 146 -18.15 -6.59 15.36
N GLU A 147 -16.85 -6.91 15.37
CA GLU A 147 -16.35 -8.25 15.15
C GLU A 147 -16.40 -9.04 16.47
N ILE A 148 -16.82 -10.31 16.41
CA ILE A 148 -16.83 -11.18 17.58
C ILE A 148 -15.39 -11.64 17.86
N PRO A 149 -14.84 -11.28 19.05
CA PRO A 149 -13.41 -11.43 19.31
C PRO A 149 -12.97 -12.85 19.70
N ALA A 150 -13.91 -13.68 20.16
CA ALA A 150 -13.67 -15.04 20.67
C ALA A 150 -14.94 -15.88 20.54
N ASP A 151 -14.82 -17.23 20.57
CA ASP A 151 -16.00 -18.08 20.58
C ASP A 151 -16.66 -18.08 21.96
N GLY A 152 -17.98 -18.04 21.98
CA GLY A 152 -18.69 -18.03 23.25
C GLY A 152 -20.19 -18.31 23.14
N ARG A 153 -20.81 -18.39 24.30
CA ARG A 153 -22.23 -18.65 24.46
C ARG A 153 -22.98 -17.38 24.83
N LEU A 154 -24.06 -17.09 24.11
CA LEU A 154 -24.91 -15.94 24.34
C LEU A 154 -25.61 -16.04 25.73
N LEU A 155 -25.53 -14.95 26.47
CA LEU A 155 -26.26 -14.72 27.72
C LEU A 155 -27.50 -13.85 27.49
N GLU A 156 -27.38 -12.87 26.56
CA GLU A 156 -28.46 -12.01 26.11
C GLU A 156 -28.30 -11.73 24.61
N ALA A 157 -29.43 -11.70 23.89
CA ALA A 157 -29.47 -11.34 22.47
C ALA A 157 -30.78 -10.58 22.19
N ILE A 158 -30.67 -9.46 21.50
CA ILE A 158 -31.81 -8.63 21.08
C ILE A 158 -31.68 -8.34 19.59
N SER A 159 -32.56 -8.96 18.79
CA SER A 159 -32.56 -8.87 17.33
C SER A 159 -31.19 -9.11 16.71
N LEU A 160 -30.43 -10.05 17.28
CA LEU A 160 -29.03 -10.28 16.90
C LEU A 160 -28.93 -11.10 15.61
N HIS A 161 -28.36 -10.51 14.55
CA HIS A 161 -28.02 -11.17 13.32
C HIS A 161 -26.51 -11.09 13.10
N VAL A 162 -25.89 -12.24 12.82
CA VAL A 162 -24.45 -12.40 12.71
C VAL A 162 -24.11 -12.95 11.33
N ASP A 163 -23.19 -12.30 10.64
CA ASP A 163 -22.63 -12.80 9.37
C ASP A 163 -21.57 -13.86 9.68
N GLU A 164 -21.89 -15.10 9.37
CA GLU A 164 -21.01 -16.28 9.54
C GLU A 164 -20.41 -16.75 8.21
N SER A 165 -20.52 -15.95 7.13
CA SER A 165 -20.05 -16.32 5.78
C SER A 165 -18.57 -16.69 5.72
N THR A 166 -17.76 -16.13 6.61
CA THR A 166 -16.32 -16.44 6.74
C THR A 166 -16.05 -17.88 7.18
N LEU A 167 -17.01 -18.53 7.86
CA LEU A 167 -16.89 -19.88 8.39
C LEU A 167 -17.75 -20.90 7.62
N ASN A 168 -18.97 -20.53 7.21
CA ASN A 168 -19.91 -21.45 6.55
C ASN A 168 -20.10 -21.18 5.05
N GLY A 169 -19.60 -20.04 4.53
CA GLY A 169 -19.75 -19.65 3.13
C GLY A 169 -21.14 -19.11 2.75
N GLU A 170 -22.09 -19.01 3.68
CA GLU A 170 -23.46 -18.55 3.44
C GLU A 170 -23.56 -17.02 3.57
N SER A 171 -24.09 -16.35 2.55
CA SER A 171 -24.20 -14.88 2.53
C SER A 171 -25.38 -14.31 3.35
N VAL A 172 -26.24 -15.15 3.91
CA VAL A 172 -27.39 -14.72 4.70
C VAL A 172 -26.98 -14.67 6.18
N PRO A 173 -27.12 -13.52 6.87
CA PRO A 173 -26.81 -13.44 8.28
C PRO A 173 -27.64 -14.40 9.13
N ALA A 174 -26.99 -15.15 10.02
CA ALA A 174 -27.63 -16.10 10.93
C ALA A 174 -28.33 -15.37 12.08
N TYR A 175 -29.57 -15.71 12.35
CA TYR A 175 -30.29 -15.23 13.52
C TYR A 175 -29.77 -15.92 14.79
N LYS A 176 -29.47 -15.14 15.83
CA LYS A 176 -28.93 -15.62 17.11
C LYS A 176 -29.88 -15.30 18.26
N SER A 177 -30.18 -16.31 19.09
CA SER A 177 -31.09 -16.18 20.22
C SER A 177 -30.65 -17.04 21.40
N VAL A 178 -31.06 -16.62 22.60
CA VAL A 178 -30.90 -17.37 23.88
C VAL A 178 -32.12 -18.26 24.20
N LYS A 179 -33.23 -18.10 23.49
CA LYS A 179 -34.46 -18.83 23.72
C LYS A 179 -34.46 -20.15 22.96
N GLU A 180 -34.57 -21.28 23.66
CA GLU A 180 -34.57 -22.60 23.04
C GLU A 180 -35.70 -22.82 22.02
N GLU A 181 -36.84 -22.12 22.18
CA GLU A 181 -37.99 -22.16 21.27
C GLU A 181 -37.68 -21.53 19.88
N GLU A 182 -36.65 -20.65 19.81
CA GLU A 182 -36.22 -19.93 18.60
C GLU A 182 -35.00 -20.59 17.93
N PHE A 183 -34.55 -21.77 18.41
CA PHE A 183 -33.38 -22.43 17.85
C PHE A 183 -33.68 -23.07 16.49
N GLU A 184 -32.88 -22.68 15.47
CA GLU A 184 -32.97 -23.29 14.15
C GLU A 184 -32.29 -24.67 14.15
N LYS A 185 -33.07 -25.70 13.69
CA LYS A 185 -32.60 -27.10 13.71
C LYS A 185 -31.58 -27.43 12.64
N ASP A 186 -31.57 -26.64 11.54
CA ASP A 186 -30.72 -26.84 10.37
C ASP A 186 -29.60 -25.79 10.28
N ALA A 187 -29.36 -24.98 11.31
CA ALA A 187 -28.28 -23.99 11.33
C ALA A 187 -26.91 -24.66 11.34
N SER A 188 -25.97 -24.12 10.55
CA SER A 188 -24.59 -24.63 10.48
C SER A 188 -23.86 -24.58 11.82
N TYR A 189 -24.16 -23.57 12.62
CA TYR A 189 -23.67 -23.38 14.00
C TYR A 189 -24.84 -23.10 14.95
N ALA A 190 -24.69 -23.47 16.20
CA ALA A 190 -25.77 -23.35 17.18
C ALA A 190 -26.28 -21.91 17.31
N THR A 191 -27.60 -21.71 17.35
CA THR A 191 -28.28 -20.41 17.43
C THR A 191 -27.89 -19.61 18.68
N ASN A 192 -27.44 -20.26 19.76
CA ASN A 192 -27.02 -19.63 21.01
C ASN A 192 -25.49 -19.46 21.13
N GLN A 193 -24.75 -19.71 20.06
CA GLN A 193 -23.29 -19.50 20.01
C GLN A 193 -22.92 -18.38 19.07
N VAL A 194 -21.82 -17.68 19.40
CA VAL A 194 -21.15 -16.69 18.57
C VAL A 194 -19.70 -17.12 18.39
N LEU A 195 -19.15 -16.89 17.20
CA LEU A 195 -17.89 -17.42 16.76
C LEU A 195 -16.90 -16.31 16.42
N ARG A 196 -15.64 -16.49 16.77
CA ARG A 196 -14.56 -15.54 16.48
C ARG A 196 -14.46 -15.22 14.98
N GLY A 197 -14.28 -13.93 14.65
CA GLY A 197 -14.11 -13.46 13.27
C GLY A 197 -15.41 -13.36 12.48
N THR A 198 -16.56 -13.63 13.11
CA THR A 198 -17.88 -13.35 12.54
C THR A 198 -18.34 -11.95 12.94
N LYS A 199 -19.33 -11.39 12.24
CA LYS A 199 -19.66 -9.97 12.33
C LYS A 199 -21.10 -9.72 12.71
N VAL A 200 -21.32 -8.80 13.65
CA VAL A 200 -22.66 -8.39 14.05
C VAL A 200 -23.25 -7.43 13.00
N MET A 201 -24.23 -7.90 12.24
CA MET A 201 -24.89 -7.11 11.18
C MET A 201 -26.01 -6.25 11.75
N GLU A 202 -26.79 -6.78 12.70
CA GLU A 202 -27.92 -6.11 13.33
C GLU A 202 -28.10 -6.57 14.78
N GLY A 203 -28.60 -5.67 15.64
CA GLY A 203 -28.89 -5.96 17.04
C GLY A 203 -27.70 -5.82 17.97
N HIS A 204 -27.84 -6.35 19.18
CA HIS A 204 -26.80 -6.38 20.19
C HIS A 204 -26.94 -7.63 21.07
N GLY A 205 -25.82 -8.01 21.73
CA GLY A 205 -25.79 -9.17 22.59
C GLY A 205 -24.71 -9.12 23.65
N ILE A 206 -24.85 -9.99 24.66
CA ILE A 206 -23.84 -10.25 25.69
C ILE A 206 -23.54 -11.74 25.64
N PHE A 207 -22.27 -12.10 25.60
CA PHE A 207 -21.86 -13.51 25.61
C PHE A 207 -20.72 -13.79 26.56
N GLN A 208 -20.62 -15.02 27.00
CA GLN A 208 -19.50 -15.52 27.79
C GLN A 208 -18.53 -16.29 26.91
N VAL A 209 -17.23 -15.96 27.01
CA VAL A 209 -16.15 -16.56 26.21
C VAL A 209 -15.96 -18.03 26.66
N GLU A 210 -16.02 -18.97 25.69
CA GLU A 210 -15.78 -20.41 25.91
C GLU A 210 -14.44 -20.86 25.33
N ALA A 211 -13.96 -20.24 24.21
CA ALA A 211 -12.68 -20.55 23.59
C ALA A 211 -11.96 -19.28 23.06
N VAL A 212 -10.63 -19.28 23.15
CA VAL A 212 -9.75 -18.19 22.69
C VAL A 212 -8.63 -18.70 21.79
N GLY A 213 -8.09 -17.82 20.93
CA GLY A 213 -6.92 -18.10 20.07
C GLY A 213 -7.14 -19.28 19.13
N ASP A 214 -6.17 -20.18 19.04
CA ASP A 214 -6.18 -21.34 18.15
C ASP A 214 -7.26 -22.36 18.46
N ARG A 215 -7.87 -22.29 19.66
CA ARG A 215 -8.96 -23.20 20.07
C ARG A 215 -10.33 -22.80 19.56
N THR A 216 -10.48 -21.60 18.96
CA THR A 216 -11.70 -21.13 18.33
C THR A 216 -11.96 -21.87 17.00
N GLU A 217 -13.20 -21.86 16.51
CA GLU A 217 -13.53 -22.45 15.20
C GLU A 217 -12.74 -21.75 14.07
N ASN A 218 -12.63 -20.42 14.15
CA ASN A 218 -11.78 -19.66 13.22
C ASN A 218 -10.31 -20.06 13.34
N GLY A 219 -9.79 -20.32 14.56
CA GLY A 219 -8.42 -20.80 14.77
C GLY A 219 -8.17 -22.14 14.09
N LYS A 220 -9.09 -23.09 14.19
CA LYS A 220 -9.02 -24.40 13.51
C LYS A 220 -9.07 -24.25 11.98
N VAL A 221 -9.90 -23.37 11.45
CA VAL A 221 -9.96 -23.05 10.01
C VAL A 221 -8.66 -22.38 9.56
N PHE A 222 -8.12 -21.46 10.35
CA PHE A 222 -6.85 -20.79 10.08
C PHE A 222 -5.68 -21.77 10.03
N GLU A 223 -5.62 -22.73 10.96
CA GLU A 223 -4.61 -23.80 10.97
C GLU A 223 -4.76 -24.72 9.75
N ALA A 224 -5.99 -25.07 9.37
CA ALA A 224 -6.28 -25.94 8.24
C ALA A 224 -6.14 -25.25 6.86
N ALA A 225 -6.50 -23.98 6.78
CA ALA A 225 -6.58 -23.26 5.51
C ALA A 225 -5.25 -22.72 5.03
N GLN A 226 -4.19 -22.61 5.86
CA GLN A 226 -2.82 -22.14 5.55
C GLN A 226 -2.69 -21.54 4.13
N ILE A 227 -3.51 -20.52 3.87
CA ILE A 227 -3.59 -19.91 2.56
C ILE A 227 -2.28 -19.16 2.32
N ASP A 228 -1.66 -19.51 1.22
CA ASP A 228 -0.52 -18.83 0.66
C ASP A 228 -0.89 -17.37 0.37
N ASP A 229 -0.44 -16.44 1.20
CA ASP A 229 -0.67 -14.98 1.06
C ASP A 229 0.05 -14.38 -0.17
N SER A 230 0.54 -15.22 -1.09
CA SER A 230 1.23 -14.82 -2.29
C SER A 230 0.30 -14.39 -3.44
N VAL A 231 -0.65 -13.50 -3.16
CA VAL A 231 -1.35 -12.80 -4.26
C VAL A 231 -0.34 -11.86 -4.92
N LYS A 232 0.11 -12.24 -6.13
CA LYS A 232 1.05 -11.42 -6.91
C LYS A 232 0.41 -10.06 -7.21
N THR A 233 1.17 -9.00 -6.96
CA THR A 233 0.75 -7.64 -7.34
C THR A 233 0.80 -7.47 -8.86
N PRO A 234 -0.01 -6.57 -9.46
CA PRO A 234 0.07 -6.26 -10.90
C PRO A 234 1.50 -5.86 -11.34
N LEU A 235 2.23 -5.16 -10.47
CA LEU A 235 3.63 -4.82 -10.70
C LEU A 235 4.52 -6.07 -10.72
N SER A 236 4.30 -7.00 -9.80
CA SER A 236 5.04 -8.26 -9.75
C SER A 236 4.84 -9.08 -11.01
N GLU A 237 3.60 -9.15 -11.54
CA GLU A 237 3.31 -9.83 -12.82
C GLU A 237 4.02 -9.18 -14.02
N GLN A 238 4.03 -7.83 -14.09
CA GLN A 238 4.76 -7.11 -15.12
C GLN A 238 6.28 -7.33 -15.06
N LEU A 239 6.83 -7.41 -13.85
CA LEU A 239 8.25 -7.65 -13.62
C LEU A 239 8.64 -9.10 -13.92
N ASP A 240 7.78 -10.07 -13.61
CA ASP A 240 7.96 -11.47 -14.03
C ASP A 240 7.98 -11.55 -15.57
N GLY A 241 7.06 -10.86 -16.24
CA GLY A 241 7.04 -10.77 -17.71
C GLY A 241 8.31 -10.14 -18.31
N LEU A 242 8.82 -9.08 -17.68
CA LEU A 242 10.08 -8.44 -18.03
C LEU A 242 11.28 -9.38 -17.84
N SER A 243 11.33 -10.10 -16.72
CA SER A 243 12.37 -11.08 -16.41
C SER A 243 12.40 -12.20 -17.47
N VAL A 244 11.23 -12.74 -17.86
CA VAL A 244 11.11 -13.74 -18.94
C VAL A 244 11.63 -13.19 -20.28
N LEU A 245 11.29 -11.93 -20.62
CA LEU A 245 11.77 -11.28 -21.85
C LEU A 245 13.30 -11.15 -21.84
N ILE A 246 13.88 -10.67 -20.75
CA ILE A 246 15.34 -10.52 -20.59
C ILE A 246 16.04 -11.87 -20.68
N THR A 247 15.50 -12.91 -20.04
CA THR A 247 16.02 -14.27 -20.09
C THR A 247 16.03 -14.80 -21.52
N LYS A 248 14.94 -14.62 -22.28
CA LYS A 248 14.90 -15.00 -23.73
C LYS A 248 15.98 -14.28 -24.53
N LEU A 249 16.15 -12.98 -24.29
CA LEU A 249 17.16 -12.17 -24.98
C LEU A 249 18.59 -12.62 -24.62
N SER A 250 18.84 -13.02 -23.36
CA SER A 250 20.12 -13.54 -22.90
C SER A 250 20.51 -14.83 -23.62
N TYR A 251 19.55 -15.73 -23.85
CA TYR A 251 19.81 -16.95 -24.63
C TYR A 251 20.14 -16.63 -26.10
N VAL A 252 19.50 -15.61 -26.70
CA VAL A 252 19.86 -15.16 -28.05
C VAL A 252 21.29 -14.65 -28.08
N PHE A 253 21.69 -13.80 -27.15
CA PHE A 253 23.05 -13.26 -27.08
C PHE A 253 24.08 -14.35 -26.80
N ALA A 254 23.79 -15.31 -25.90
CA ALA A 254 24.68 -16.47 -25.66
C ALA A 254 24.87 -17.30 -26.94
N GLY A 255 23.82 -17.56 -27.72
CA GLY A 255 23.92 -18.19 -29.03
C GLY A 255 24.78 -17.39 -30.01
N LEU A 256 24.61 -16.06 -30.06
CA LEU A 256 25.45 -15.21 -30.90
C LEU A 256 26.92 -15.22 -30.51
N ILE A 257 27.24 -15.29 -29.19
CA ILE A 257 28.63 -15.45 -28.71
C ILE A 257 29.24 -16.76 -29.22
N ILE A 258 28.51 -17.87 -29.06
CA ILE A 258 29.00 -19.17 -29.52
C ILE A 258 29.26 -19.11 -31.04
N VAL A 259 28.33 -18.53 -31.81
CA VAL A 259 28.49 -18.35 -33.26
C VAL A 259 29.69 -17.46 -33.59
N GLY A 260 29.83 -16.31 -32.94
CA GLY A 260 30.92 -15.35 -33.15
C GLY A 260 32.28 -15.97 -32.85
N ARG A 261 32.42 -16.64 -31.70
CA ARG A 261 33.68 -17.33 -31.29
C ARG A 261 34.04 -18.48 -32.25
N LEU A 262 33.05 -19.27 -32.69
CA LEU A 262 33.27 -20.31 -33.70
C LEU A 262 33.73 -19.72 -35.03
N MET A 263 33.13 -18.64 -35.47
CA MET A 263 33.52 -17.91 -36.72
C MET A 263 34.97 -17.44 -36.67
N VAL A 264 35.34 -16.80 -35.55
CA VAL A 264 36.70 -16.30 -35.35
C VAL A 264 37.71 -17.47 -35.31
N PHE A 265 37.42 -18.53 -34.53
CA PHE A 265 38.27 -19.68 -34.38
C PHE A 265 38.56 -20.40 -35.71
N PHE A 266 37.57 -20.52 -36.59
CA PHE A 266 37.67 -21.19 -37.87
C PHE A 266 37.99 -20.26 -39.05
N HIS A 267 38.35 -19.00 -38.81
CA HIS A 267 38.68 -18.00 -39.82
C HIS A 267 37.67 -17.93 -40.98
N TRP A 268 36.34 -18.00 -40.68
CA TRP A 268 35.26 -17.93 -41.66
C TRP A 268 35.26 -19.04 -42.71
N SER A 269 35.88 -20.20 -42.41
CA SER A 269 35.91 -21.34 -43.37
C SER A 269 34.52 -21.91 -43.63
N PRO A 270 34.29 -22.66 -44.75
CA PRO A 270 32.99 -23.32 -45.01
C PRO A 270 32.55 -24.31 -43.92
N ILE A 271 33.47 -24.84 -43.15
CA ILE A 271 33.25 -25.73 -42.01
C ILE A 271 32.45 -25.04 -40.93
N VAL A 272 32.63 -23.75 -40.73
CA VAL A 272 31.90 -22.92 -39.78
C VAL A 272 30.39 -23.05 -39.99
N TRP A 273 29.92 -23.02 -41.21
CA TRP A 273 28.51 -23.13 -41.55
C TRP A 273 27.89 -24.45 -41.13
N THR A 274 28.64 -25.53 -41.16
CA THR A 274 28.18 -26.86 -40.73
C THR A 274 27.97 -26.96 -39.23
N LEU A 275 28.64 -26.10 -38.44
CA LEU A 275 28.52 -26.05 -36.98
C LEU A 275 27.57 -24.93 -36.53
N THR A 276 27.60 -23.77 -37.23
CA THR A 276 26.80 -22.59 -36.82
C THR A 276 25.32 -22.71 -37.16
N VAL A 277 24.97 -23.28 -38.32
CA VAL A 277 23.56 -23.48 -38.70
C VAL A 277 22.79 -24.35 -37.74
N PRO A 278 23.28 -25.58 -37.33
CA PRO A 278 22.61 -26.36 -36.29
C PRO A 278 22.54 -25.64 -34.97
N THR A 279 23.56 -24.86 -34.60
CA THR A 279 23.56 -24.07 -33.34
C THR A 279 22.46 -22.99 -33.39
N ILE A 280 22.33 -22.24 -34.44
CA ILE A 280 21.25 -21.23 -34.62
C ILE A 280 19.88 -21.91 -34.58
N VAL A 281 19.71 -23.03 -35.28
CA VAL A 281 18.44 -23.79 -35.30
C VAL A 281 18.10 -24.30 -33.90
N PHE A 282 19.07 -24.81 -33.15
CA PHE A 282 18.87 -25.31 -31.81
C PHE A 282 18.41 -24.17 -30.87
N PHE A 283 19.11 -23.03 -30.86
CA PHE A 283 18.71 -21.90 -30.03
C PHE A 283 17.36 -21.33 -30.46
N TRP A 284 17.05 -21.28 -31.75
CA TRP A 284 15.74 -20.90 -32.25
C TRP A 284 14.63 -21.82 -31.73
N LEU A 285 14.86 -23.14 -31.73
CA LEU A 285 13.92 -24.13 -31.20
C LEU A 285 13.73 -23.97 -29.70
N VAL A 286 14.81 -23.76 -28.92
CA VAL A 286 14.75 -23.56 -27.46
C VAL A 286 13.91 -22.32 -27.11
N ILE A 287 14.05 -21.24 -27.89
CA ILE A 287 13.34 -19.98 -27.66
C ILE A 287 11.87 -20.10 -28.08
N THR A 288 11.55 -20.70 -29.24
CA THR A 288 10.22 -20.62 -29.86
C THR A 288 9.32 -21.82 -29.59
N LYS A 289 9.87 -23.02 -29.51
CA LYS A 289 9.07 -24.27 -29.43
C LYS A 289 9.00 -24.87 -28.03
N PHE A 290 9.98 -24.58 -27.17
CA PHE A 290 10.05 -25.14 -25.83
C PHE A 290 9.62 -24.13 -24.73
N ASP A 291 8.74 -23.22 -25.04
CA ASP A 291 8.25 -22.20 -24.11
C ASP A 291 7.58 -22.78 -22.86
N GLY A 292 6.95 -23.96 -22.96
CA GLY A 292 6.37 -24.70 -21.83
C GLY A 292 7.36 -25.52 -20.99
N TRP A 293 8.63 -25.59 -21.38
CA TRP A 293 9.63 -26.35 -20.64
C TRP A 293 10.10 -25.60 -19.40
N LYS A 294 10.26 -26.35 -18.30
CA LYS A 294 10.86 -25.78 -17.09
C LYS A 294 12.30 -25.34 -17.41
N TRP A 295 12.75 -24.26 -16.78
CA TRP A 295 14.04 -23.63 -17.06
C TRP A 295 15.23 -24.62 -17.00
N TYR A 296 15.25 -25.53 -16.01
CA TYR A 296 16.30 -26.54 -15.87
C TYR A 296 16.36 -27.49 -17.07
N SER A 297 15.20 -27.81 -17.69
CA SER A 297 15.16 -28.63 -18.91
C SER A 297 15.80 -27.89 -20.08
N LYS A 298 15.60 -26.58 -20.21
CA LYS A 298 16.24 -25.74 -21.23
C LYS A 298 17.77 -25.70 -21.01
N THR A 299 18.21 -25.50 -19.78
CA THR A 299 19.64 -25.49 -19.42
C THR A 299 20.31 -26.83 -19.69
N ILE A 300 19.70 -27.93 -19.23
CA ILE A 300 20.23 -29.29 -19.50
C ILE A 300 20.29 -29.56 -20.98
N SER A 301 19.27 -29.20 -21.77
CA SER A 301 19.26 -29.37 -23.22
C SER A 301 20.36 -28.56 -23.92
N THR A 302 20.63 -27.33 -23.43
CA THR A 302 21.69 -26.47 -23.94
C THR A 302 23.07 -27.08 -23.67
N VAL A 303 23.30 -27.54 -22.44
CA VAL A 303 24.55 -28.24 -22.06
C VAL A 303 24.71 -29.52 -22.84
N ALA A 304 23.66 -30.35 -22.96
CA ALA A 304 23.68 -31.60 -23.73
C ALA A 304 24.00 -31.34 -25.21
N TYR A 305 23.36 -30.30 -25.83
CA TYR A 305 23.66 -29.91 -27.20
C TYR A 305 25.11 -29.50 -27.36
N PHE A 306 25.64 -28.72 -26.44
CA PHE A 306 27.05 -28.32 -26.46
C PHE A 306 27.99 -29.52 -26.34
N CYS A 307 27.70 -30.48 -25.44
CA CYS A 307 28.45 -31.74 -25.31
C CYS A 307 28.39 -32.56 -26.60
N ILE A 308 27.22 -32.67 -27.26
CA ILE A 308 27.07 -33.35 -28.54
C ILE A 308 27.90 -32.67 -29.65
N LEU A 309 27.81 -31.32 -29.72
CA LEU A 309 28.60 -30.55 -30.69
C LEU A 309 30.09 -30.78 -30.50
N MET A 310 30.57 -30.75 -29.25
CA MET A 310 31.97 -31.02 -28.90
C MET A 310 32.36 -32.43 -29.26
N THR A 311 31.52 -33.46 -28.96
CA THR A 311 31.78 -34.87 -29.32
C THR A 311 31.87 -35.00 -30.83
N CYS A 312 31.01 -34.39 -31.62
CA CYS A 312 31.09 -34.38 -33.09
C CYS A 312 32.39 -33.74 -33.59
N VAL A 313 32.80 -32.61 -33.01
CA VAL A 313 34.08 -31.98 -33.39
C VAL A 313 35.27 -32.85 -33.02
N ILE A 314 35.24 -33.50 -31.85
CA ILE A 314 36.31 -34.40 -31.43
C ILE A 314 36.42 -35.65 -32.35
N VAL A 315 35.27 -36.26 -32.70
CA VAL A 315 35.26 -37.47 -33.54
C VAL A 315 35.68 -37.17 -34.97
N PHE A 316 35.30 -35.99 -35.50
CA PHE A 316 35.62 -35.59 -36.86
C PHE A 316 36.82 -34.65 -36.93
N HIS A 317 37.63 -34.54 -35.90
CA HIS A 317 38.76 -33.60 -35.77
C HIS A 317 39.68 -33.64 -36.99
N ASP A 318 40.17 -34.84 -37.36
CA ASP A 318 41.13 -35.02 -38.41
C ASP A 318 40.60 -34.65 -39.80
N CYS A 319 39.26 -34.77 -40.02
CA CYS A 319 38.58 -34.33 -41.22
C CYS A 319 38.28 -32.80 -41.25
N LEU A 320 38.01 -32.22 -40.07
CA LEU A 320 37.55 -30.82 -39.93
C LEU A 320 38.74 -29.88 -39.75
N MET A 321 39.81 -30.31 -39.07
CA MET A 321 40.92 -29.44 -38.64
C MET A 321 42.27 -30.16 -38.55
N PRO A 322 42.91 -30.49 -39.65
CA PRO A 322 44.19 -31.23 -39.61
C PRO A 322 45.35 -30.43 -38.99
N ASP A 323 45.24 -29.07 -38.96
CA ASP A 323 46.30 -28.17 -38.49
C ASP A 323 46.16 -27.68 -37.06
N LYS A 324 45.12 -28.07 -36.29
CA LYS A 324 44.86 -27.62 -34.92
C LYS A 324 44.86 -28.77 -33.89
N SER A 325 45.49 -28.52 -32.72
CA SER A 325 45.51 -29.51 -31.66
C SER A 325 44.16 -29.70 -30.96
N MET A 326 43.81 -30.92 -30.60
CA MET A 326 42.61 -31.25 -29.84
C MET A 326 42.54 -30.53 -28.49
N ALA A 327 43.68 -30.37 -27.82
CA ALA A 327 43.75 -29.63 -26.56
C ALA A 327 43.38 -28.16 -26.72
N GLY A 328 43.86 -27.53 -27.80
CA GLY A 328 43.53 -26.12 -28.11
C GLY A 328 42.07 -25.95 -28.47
N LEU A 329 41.46 -26.91 -29.18
CA LEU A 329 40.02 -26.88 -29.45
C LEU A 329 39.18 -26.97 -28.16
N LEU A 330 39.53 -27.90 -27.27
CA LEU A 330 38.80 -28.09 -26.01
C LEU A 330 38.92 -26.87 -25.12
N ALA A 331 40.12 -26.28 -25.01
CA ALA A 331 40.33 -25.04 -24.25
C ALA A 331 39.48 -23.88 -24.83
N HIS A 332 39.46 -23.71 -26.18
CA HIS A 332 38.64 -22.67 -26.82
C HIS A 332 37.15 -22.88 -26.60
N ALA A 333 36.67 -24.13 -26.64
CA ALA A 333 35.26 -24.44 -26.43
C ALA A 333 34.81 -24.18 -24.98
N LEU A 334 35.65 -24.56 -24.00
CA LEU A 334 35.40 -24.31 -22.58
C LEU A 334 35.38 -22.79 -22.28
N ASN A 335 36.35 -22.05 -22.82
CA ASN A 335 36.39 -20.60 -22.70
C ASN A 335 35.15 -19.92 -23.36
N THR A 336 34.73 -20.40 -24.54
CA THR A 336 33.52 -19.93 -25.23
C THR A 336 32.26 -20.15 -24.36
N MET A 337 32.16 -21.32 -23.73
CA MET A 337 31.07 -21.65 -22.83
C MET A 337 31.08 -20.75 -21.58
N MET A 338 32.25 -20.48 -21.00
CA MET A 338 32.37 -19.54 -19.86
C MET A 338 31.92 -18.15 -20.23
N ILE A 339 32.29 -17.62 -21.40
CA ILE A 339 31.86 -16.31 -21.87
C ILE A 339 30.34 -16.27 -22.11
N ALA A 340 29.76 -17.33 -22.70
CA ALA A 340 28.31 -17.42 -22.90
C ALA A 340 27.54 -17.46 -21.57
N VAL A 341 28.04 -18.21 -20.58
CA VAL A 341 27.46 -18.24 -19.22
C VAL A 341 27.63 -16.88 -18.54
N THR A 342 28.80 -16.22 -18.64
CA THR A 342 29.01 -14.86 -18.12
C THR A 342 27.95 -13.90 -18.65
N LEU A 343 27.67 -13.96 -19.95
CA LEU A 343 26.65 -13.06 -20.53
C LEU A 343 25.25 -13.36 -20.03
N ILE A 344 24.86 -14.63 -19.83
CA ILE A 344 23.57 -14.98 -19.25
C ILE A 344 23.43 -14.37 -17.85
N VAL A 345 24.50 -14.47 -17.03
CA VAL A 345 24.55 -13.90 -15.67
C VAL A 345 24.47 -12.39 -15.70
N VAL A 346 25.20 -11.73 -16.60
CA VAL A 346 25.21 -10.27 -16.79
C VAL A 346 23.82 -9.74 -17.16
N ALA A 347 23.11 -10.45 -18.00
CA ALA A 347 21.85 -9.96 -18.57
C ALA A 347 20.69 -10.00 -17.58
N VAL A 348 20.71 -10.87 -16.58
CA VAL A 348 19.58 -11.07 -15.67
C VAL A 348 19.65 -10.11 -14.47
N PRO A 349 18.56 -9.32 -14.24
CA PRO A 349 18.51 -8.34 -13.16
C PRO A 349 18.19 -8.99 -11.81
N GLU A 350 19.17 -9.58 -11.12
CA GLU A 350 18.97 -10.27 -9.83
C GLU A 350 18.50 -9.36 -8.69
N GLY A 351 18.87 -8.07 -8.71
CA GLY A 351 18.43 -7.09 -7.72
C GLY A 351 16.97 -6.68 -7.80
N LEU A 352 16.25 -7.07 -8.86
CA LEU A 352 14.89 -6.56 -9.14
C LEU A 352 13.84 -7.00 -8.12
N PRO A 353 13.69 -8.31 -7.79
CA PRO A 353 12.69 -8.73 -6.78
C PRO A 353 12.95 -8.06 -5.43
N MET A 354 14.20 -7.96 -5.03
CA MET A 354 14.60 -7.32 -3.78
C MET A 354 14.34 -5.81 -3.79
N ALA A 355 14.60 -5.11 -4.90
CA ALA A 355 14.29 -3.69 -5.04
C ALA A 355 12.81 -3.41 -4.83
N VAL A 356 11.93 -4.26 -5.36
CA VAL A 356 10.46 -4.16 -5.22
C VAL A 356 10.06 -4.37 -3.76
N THR A 357 10.50 -5.46 -3.14
CA THR A 357 10.17 -5.79 -1.74
C THR A 357 10.64 -4.71 -0.79
N LEU A 358 11.87 -4.20 -0.95
CA LEU A 358 12.40 -3.09 -0.14
C LEU A 358 11.61 -1.79 -0.38
N SER A 359 11.28 -1.48 -1.64
CA SER A 359 10.51 -0.27 -1.97
C SER A 359 9.11 -0.31 -1.34
N LEU A 360 8.45 -1.48 -1.36
CA LEU A 360 7.16 -1.71 -0.70
C LEU A 360 7.30 -1.53 0.82
N ALA A 361 8.26 -2.19 1.45
CA ALA A 361 8.49 -2.09 2.89
C ALA A 361 8.77 -0.64 3.35
N TYR A 362 9.61 0.11 2.61
CA TYR A 362 9.87 1.52 2.89
C TYR A 362 8.64 2.39 2.69
N SER A 363 7.84 2.16 1.65
CA SER A 363 6.61 2.92 1.37
C SER A 363 5.56 2.67 2.45
N MET A 364 5.35 1.42 2.86
CA MET A 364 4.45 1.05 3.97
C MET A 364 4.83 1.77 5.27
N ARG A 365 6.12 1.71 5.65
CA ARG A 365 6.61 2.39 6.86
C ARG A 365 6.41 3.91 6.79
N ARG A 366 6.52 4.52 5.62
CA ARG A 366 6.29 5.95 5.43
C ARG A 366 4.81 6.30 5.39
N MET A 367 3.98 5.46 4.78
CA MET A 367 2.52 5.58 4.81
C MET A 367 2.02 5.54 6.27
N MET A 368 2.53 4.62 7.08
CA MET A 368 2.20 4.54 8.52
C MET A 368 2.58 5.83 9.27
N LYS A 369 3.75 6.43 8.98
CA LYS A 369 4.14 7.74 9.56
C LYS A 369 3.26 8.91 9.12
N THR A 370 2.48 8.73 8.08
CA THR A 370 1.49 9.69 7.57
C THR A 370 0.07 9.22 7.83
N ASN A 371 -0.13 8.47 8.92
CA ASN A 371 -1.42 7.98 9.43
C ASN A 371 -2.16 7.01 8.48
N ASN A 372 -1.45 6.31 7.62
CA ASN A 372 -2.00 5.29 6.73
C ASN A 372 -1.49 3.92 7.14
N LEU A 373 -2.29 3.13 7.85
CA LEU A 373 -1.97 1.76 8.22
C LEU A 373 -2.31 0.83 7.03
N VAL A 374 -1.28 0.34 6.36
CA VAL A 374 -1.44 -0.59 5.24
C VAL A 374 -1.65 -2.00 5.77
N ARG A 375 -2.76 -2.62 5.42
CA ARG A 375 -3.13 -4.00 5.80
C ARG A 375 -2.74 -5.00 4.73
N LYS A 376 -2.85 -4.63 3.44
CA LYS A 376 -2.44 -5.46 2.31
C LYS A 376 -1.38 -4.76 1.46
N MET A 377 -0.29 -5.45 1.19
CA MET A 377 0.91 -4.89 0.57
C MET A 377 0.66 -4.31 -0.84
N HIS A 378 -0.18 -4.97 -1.64
CA HIS A 378 -0.51 -4.54 -3.00
C HIS A 378 -1.22 -3.17 -3.05
N ALA A 379 -1.93 -2.80 -1.97
CA ALA A 379 -2.63 -1.52 -1.90
C ALA A 379 -1.69 -0.31 -2.00
N CYS A 380 -0.43 -0.43 -1.54
CA CYS A 380 0.55 0.65 -1.68
C CYS A 380 0.82 1.03 -3.14
N GLU A 381 0.93 0.03 -4.00
CA GLU A 381 1.15 0.23 -5.43
C GLU A 381 -0.11 0.73 -6.13
N THR A 382 -1.22 0.04 -5.88
CA THR A 382 -2.51 0.32 -6.53
C THR A 382 -3.00 1.72 -6.20
N MET A 383 -2.76 2.19 -4.96
CA MET A 383 -3.10 3.56 -4.53
C MET A 383 -2.40 4.63 -5.40
N GLY A 384 -1.18 4.36 -5.85
CA GLY A 384 -0.45 5.25 -6.77
C GLY A 384 -1.05 5.35 -8.18
N ALA A 385 -1.83 4.34 -8.60
CA ALA A 385 -2.51 4.29 -9.90
C ALA A 385 -3.98 4.75 -9.82
N THR A 386 -4.49 5.12 -8.64
CA THR A 386 -5.89 5.51 -8.44
C THR A 386 -6.28 6.67 -9.35
N THR A 387 -7.39 6.48 -10.09
CA THR A 387 -7.99 7.50 -10.97
C THR A 387 -9.27 8.09 -10.39
N VAL A 388 -9.99 7.32 -9.54
CA VAL A 388 -11.25 7.72 -8.92
C VAL A 388 -11.26 7.37 -7.44
N ILE A 389 -11.67 8.31 -6.59
CA ILE A 389 -11.95 8.08 -5.17
C ILE A 389 -13.45 8.23 -4.95
N CYS A 390 -14.13 7.13 -4.60
CA CYS A 390 -15.51 7.14 -4.16
C CYS A 390 -15.53 7.29 -2.63
N THR A 391 -16.11 8.38 -2.14
CA THR A 391 -16.08 8.70 -0.71
C THR A 391 -17.50 8.73 -0.14
N ASP A 392 -17.67 8.15 1.06
CA ASP A 392 -18.87 8.44 1.86
C ASP A 392 -18.80 9.87 2.42
N LYS A 393 -19.92 10.42 2.75
CA LYS A 393 -20.03 11.75 3.39
C LYS A 393 -19.70 11.67 4.87
N THR A 394 -20.46 10.83 5.60
CA THR A 394 -20.45 10.78 7.07
C THR A 394 -19.14 10.16 7.58
N GLY A 395 -18.55 10.75 8.62
CA GLY A 395 -17.30 10.22 9.20
C GLY A 395 -16.04 10.44 8.36
N THR A 396 -16.18 10.56 7.03
CA THR A 396 -15.06 10.77 6.10
C THR A 396 -14.89 12.24 5.71
N LEU A 397 -15.91 12.84 5.06
CA LEU A 397 -15.88 14.25 4.68
C LEU A 397 -16.30 15.16 5.82
N THR A 398 -17.14 14.65 6.73
CA THR A 398 -17.66 15.35 7.89
C THR A 398 -17.13 14.76 9.18
N GLN A 399 -17.32 15.49 10.29
CA GLN A 399 -16.79 15.10 11.61
C GLN A 399 -17.57 13.95 12.27
N ASN A 400 -18.70 13.52 11.72
CA ASN A 400 -19.64 12.57 12.33
C ASN A 400 -20.10 13.04 13.73
N GLN A 401 -20.18 14.34 13.92
CA GLN A 401 -20.53 14.96 15.18
C GLN A 401 -21.53 16.07 14.90
N MET A 402 -22.78 15.87 15.28
CA MET A 402 -23.79 16.91 15.12
C MET A 402 -23.43 18.10 16.00
N ARG A 403 -23.43 19.30 15.43
CA ARG A 403 -23.19 20.56 16.12
C ARG A 403 -24.22 21.60 15.73
N ILE A 404 -24.49 22.52 16.64
CA ILE A 404 -25.33 23.67 16.33
C ILE A 404 -24.55 24.56 15.37
N TYR A 405 -25.15 24.82 14.21
CA TYR A 405 -24.63 25.74 13.21
C TYR A 405 -25.09 27.17 13.54
N GLN A 406 -26.37 27.32 13.83
CA GLN A 406 -26.93 28.61 14.16
C GLN A 406 -28.14 28.45 15.10
N THR A 407 -28.27 29.35 16.04
CA THR A 407 -29.45 29.53 16.89
C THR A 407 -30.23 30.75 16.47
N GLN A 408 -31.55 30.70 16.57
CA GLN A 408 -32.45 31.83 16.35
C GLN A 408 -33.53 31.79 17.42
N PHE A 409 -33.15 32.19 18.65
CA PHE A 409 -34.05 32.34 19.78
C PHE A 409 -34.51 33.79 19.86
N TYR A 410 -35.79 34.02 19.72
CA TYR A 410 -36.34 35.38 19.51
C TYR A 410 -36.22 36.29 20.74
N ALA A 411 -36.21 35.76 21.95
CA ALA A 411 -36.09 36.52 23.19
C ALA A 411 -34.60 36.73 23.62
N LEU A 412 -33.61 36.11 22.93
CA LEU A 412 -32.21 36.28 23.30
C LEU A 412 -31.52 37.39 22.50
N ALA A 413 -30.97 38.38 23.20
CA ALA A 413 -30.14 39.42 22.59
C ALA A 413 -28.83 38.81 22.09
N ASN A 414 -28.46 39.04 20.81
CA ASN A 414 -27.24 38.52 20.18
C ASN A 414 -27.05 36.99 20.31
N GLN A 415 -28.12 36.25 20.55
CA GLN A 415 -28.10 34.77 20.72
C GLN A 415 -27.16 34.30 21.85
N THR A 416 -26.93 35.13 22.88
CA THR A 416 -26.10 34.83 24.05
C THR A 416 -26.99 34.45 25.25
N LEU A 417 -26.56 33.44 25.99
CA LEU A 417 -27.23 33.00 27.22
C LEU A 417 -26.84 33.94 28.37
N ASP A 418 -27.85 34.47 29.06
CA ASP A 418 -27.71 35.32 30.24
C ASP A 418 -28.50 34.77 31.46
N ASP A 419 -28.66 35.49 32.52
CA ASP A 419 -29.46 35.10 33.67
C ASP A 419 -30.93 35.61 33.61
N GLY A 420 -31.35 36.12 32.48
CA GLY A 420 -32.72 36.51 32.24
C GLY A 420 -33.71 35.32 32.20
N LEU A 421 -34.98 35.54 32.51
CA LEU A 421 -35.98 34.47 32.58
C LEU A 421 -36.08 33.68 31.26
N ALA A 422 -36.06 34.34 30.10
CA ALA A 422 -36.13 33.67 28.80
C ALA A 422 -34.94 32.72 28.55
N SER A 423 -33.76 33.17 28.95
CA SER A 423 -32.53 32.38 28.88
C SER A 423 -32.55 31.18 29.85
N CYS A 424 -33.04 31.42 31.10
CA CYS A 424 -33.16 30.35 32.08
C CYS A 424 -34.16 29.27 31.65
N LEU A 425 -35.33 29.66 31.10
CA LEU A 425 -36.34 28.71 30.56
C LEU A 425 -35.76 27.90 29.40
N LEU A 426 -34.95 28.52 28.55
CA LEU A 426 -34.33 27.83 27.44
C LEU A 426 -33.26 26.83 27.89
N LYS A 427 -32.33 27.24 28.80
CA LYS A 427 -31.33 26.39 29.40
C LYS A 427 -31.94 25.13 30.03
N GLU A 428 -32.97 25.34 30.86
CA GLU A 428 -33.69 24.25 31.52
C GLU A 428 -34.43 23.37 30.53
N GLY A 429 -35.17 23.94 29.57
CA GLY A 429 -35.89 23.18 28.54
C GLY A 429 -34.99 22.31 27.67
N ILE A 430 -33.80 22.79 27.30
CA ILE A 430 -32.81 21.98 26.56
C ILE A 430 -32.26 20.87 27.43
N ALA A 431 -31.90 21.15 28.69
CA ALA A 431 -31.28 20.17 29.58
C ALA A 431 -32.25 19.03 29.96
N VAL A 432 -33.49 19.36 30.36
CA VAL A 432 -34.43 18.36 30.88
C VAL A 432 -35.23 17.63 29.78
N ASN A 433 -35.54 18.31 28.69
CA ASN A 433 -36.24 17.71 27.56
C ASN A 433 -35.27 17.04 26.59
N SER A 434 -34.40 16.17 27.09
CA SER A 434 -33.38 15.47 26.30
C SER A 434 -33.01 14.10 26.93
N THR A 435 -32.95 13.09 26.08
CA THR A 435 -32.55 11.70 26.46
C THR A 435 -31.05 11.46 26.32
N ALA A 436 -30.33 12.35 25.66
CA ALA A 436 -28.88 12.26 25.45
C ALA A 436 -28.10 12.61 26.73
N SER A 437 -26.84 12.15 26.79
CA SER A 437 -25.83 12.51 27.81
C SER A 437 -24.48 12.71 27.14
N ILE A 438 -23.55 13.34 27.87
CA ILE A 438 -22.18 13.56 27.39
C ILE A 438 -21.22 12.79 28.29
N ASP A 439 -20.36 11.97 27.68
CA ASP A 439 -19.23 11.34 28.34
C ASP A 439 -18.03 12.30 28.31
N TYR A 440 -17.49 12.61 29.49
CA TYR A 440 -16.35 13.50 29.72
C TYR A 440 -15.06 12.75 30.02
N THR A 441 -14.98 11.46 29.75
CA THR A 441 -13.76 10.65 29.99
C THR A 441 -12.56 11.27 29.28
N ASP A 442 -12.76 11.80 28.07
CA ASP A 442 -11.81 12.68 27.39
C ASP A 442 -12.34 14.13 27.40
N ALA A 443 -11.78 14.95 28.27
CA ALA A 443 -12.19 16.37 28.39
C ALA A 443 -11.92 17.18 27.11
N SER A 444 -10.98 16.76 26.25
CA SER A 444 -10.62 17.42 25.00
C SER A 444 -11.57 17.05 23.86
N ASN A 445 -12.20 15.87 23.92
CA ASN A 445 -13.12 15.37 22.90
C ASN A 445 -14.32 14.63 23.50
N PRO A 446 -15.28 15.38 24.08
CA PRO A 446 -16.46 14.80 24.76
C PRO A 446 -17.32 14.01 23.76
N LYS A 447 -17.68 12.79 24.13
CA LYS A 447 -18.53 11.91 23.31
C LYS A 447 -20.00 12.04 23.71
N VAL A 448 -20.88 12.14 22.72
CA VAL A 448 -22.33 12.14 22.93
C VAL A 448 -22.83 10.70 23.05
N LEU A 449 -23.55 10.42 24.14
CA LEU A 449 -24.24 9.15 24.34
C LEU A 449 -25.75 9.38 24.12
N GLY A 450 -26.36 8.57 23.27
CA GLY A 450 -27.78 8.66 22.91
C GLY A 450 -28.02 9.43 21.59
N ASN A 451 -29.10 10.18 21.48
CA ASN A 451 -29.49 10.87 20.25
C ASN A 451 -28.48 11.98 19.85
N PRO A 452 -27.81 11.92 18.66
CA PRO A 452 -26.80 12.90 18.25
C PRO A 452 -27.35 14.34 18.13
N THR A 453 -28.62 14.49 17.72
CA THR A 453 -29.26 15.79 17.57
C THR A 453 -29.49 16.47 18.93
N GLU A 454 -29.86 15.69 19.94
CA GLU A 454 -29.97 16.15 21.32
C GLU A 454 -28.61 16.42 21.97
N GLY A 455 -27.63 15.54 21.64
CA GLY A 455 -26.24 15.77 22.09
C GLY A 455 -25.65 17.07 21.60
N ALA A 456 -25.99 17.53 20.36
CA ALA A 456 -25.56 18.82 19.85
C ALA A 456 -26.06 19.98 20.70
N LEU A 457 -27.28 19.89 21.25
CA LEU A 457 -27.85 20.91 22.16
C LEU A 457 -27.11 20.93 23.50
N LEU A 458 -26.78 19.75 24.05
CA LEU A 458 -26.04 19.65 25.33
C LEU A 458 -24.60 20.14 25.19
N LEU A 459 -23.93 19.86 24.05
CA LEU A 459 -22.60 20.39 23.73
C LEU A 459 -22.64 21.92 23.62
N TRP A 460 -23.68 22.47 23.01
CA TRP A 460 -23.89 23.92 22.93
C TRP A 460 -24.07 24.59 24.32
N LEU A 461 -24.83 23.96 25.23
CA LEU A 461 -24.92 24.45 26.63
C LEU A 461 -23.54 24.46 27.28
N LYS A 462 -22.74 23.39 27.11
CA LYS A 462 -21.35 23.31 27.61
C LYS A 462 -20.47 24.42 27.03
N ASP A 463 -20.52 24.67 25.72
CA ASP A 463 -19.74 25.71 25.07
C ASP A 463 -20.12 27.12 25.60
N ASN A 464 -21.36 27.29 26.09
CA ASN A 464 -21.82 28.46 26.79
C ASN A 464 -21.63 28.40 28.32
N GLN A 465 -20.79 27.47 28.82
CA GLN A 465 -20.47 27.31 30.24
C GLN A 465 -21.65 26.96 31.15
N VAL A 466 -22.69 26.31 30.63
CA VAL A 466 -23.87 25.83 31.36
C VAL A 466 -23.76 24.32 31.62
N SER A 467 -23.83 23.92 32.90
CA SER A 467 -23.87 22.52 33.30
C SER A 467 -25.30 21.98 33.15
N TYR A 468 -25.53 21.14 32.14
CA TYR A 468 -26.85 20.51 31.97
C TYR A 468 -27.14 19.47 33.07
N GLN A 469 -26.11 18.92 33.73
CA GLN A 469 -26.24 17.95 34.80
C GLN A 469 -26.83 18.61 36.03
N GLU A 470 -26.29 19.76 36.48
CA GLU A 470 -26.81 20.53 37.59
C GLU A 470 -28.28 20.94 37.36
N LEU A 471 -28.64 21.34 36.13
CA LEU A 471 -30.01 21.66 35.77
C LEU A 471 -30.94 20.43 35.90
N ARG A 472 -30.52 19.26 35.50
CA ARG A 472 -31.28 18.01 35.62
C ARG A 472 -31.45 17.58 37.08
N GLU A 473 -30.47 17.82 37.95
CA GLU A 473 -30.53 17.50 39.36
C GLU A 473 -31.45 18.43 40.15
N THR A 474 -31.56 19.68 39.72
CA THR A 474 -32.40 20.72 40.41
C THR A 474 -33.86 20.71 40.00
N VAL A 475 -34.22 20.06 38.89
CA VAL A 475 -35.55 20.06 38.30
C VAL A 475 -36.22 18.72 38.44
N GLN A 476 -37.45 18.69 38.97
CA GLN A 476 -38.25 17.48 39.09
C GLN A 476 -39.14 17.27 37.84
N VAL A 477 -38.91 16.21 37.09
CA VAL A 477 -39.80 15.79 36.01
C VAL A 477 -41.08 15.17 36.59
N VAL A 478 -42.22 15.73 36.18
CA VAL A 478 -43.54 15.28 36.64
C VAL A 478 -44.14 14.25 35.67
N ASP A 479 -44.08 14.57 34.36
CA ASP A 479 -44.58 13.69 33.30
C ASP A 479 -43.82 13.95 32.01
N GLU A 480 -43.75 12.96 31.11
CA GLU A 480 -43.06 13.09 29.84
C GLU A 480 -43.82 12.43 28.68
N LEU A 481 -43.71 13.05 27.52
CA LEU A 481 -44.20 12.55 26.25
C LEU A 481 -43.00 12.28 25.32
N PRO A 482 -42.52 11.02 25.19
CA PRO A 482 -41.35 10.68 24.38
C PRO A 482 -41.56 11.03 22.88
N PHE A 483 -40.46 11.22 22.15
CA PHE A 483 -40.49 11.44 20.71
C PHE A 483 -41.06 10.23 19.95
N THR A 484 -41.92 10.51 18.97
CA THR A 484 -42.36 9.50 17.98
C THR A 484 -42.30 10.06 16.57
N THR A 485 -42.01 9.20 15.59
CA THR A 485 -41.94 9.60 14.17
C THR A 485 -43.27 10.12 13.60
N GLU A 486 -44.39 9.73 14.23
CA GLU A 486 -45.74 10.20 13.82
C GLU A 486 -45.99 11.64 14.32
N ARG A 487 -45.66 11.91 15.60
CA ARG A 487 -45.85 13.24 16.19
C ARG A 487 -44.78 14.24 15.81
N LYS A 488 -43.55 13.77 15.63
CA LYS A 488 -42.34 14.57 15.34
C LYS A 488 -41.99 15.62 16.41
N TYR A 489 -42.47 15.46 17.63
CA TYR A 489 -42.10 16.27 18.81
C TYR A 489 -42.07 15.40 20.07
N MET A 490 -41.39 15.91 21.08
CA MET A 490 -41.41 15.43 22.46
C MET A 490 -41.70 16.58 23.41
N ALA A 491 -42.21 16.23 24.61
CA ALA A 491 -42.56 17.24 25.62
C ALA A 491 -42.30 16.70 27.03
N VAL A 492 -41.97 17.59 27.95
CA VAL A 492 -41.72 17.25 29.35
C VAL A 492 -42.36 18.29 30.26
N LEU A 493 -43.12 17.82 31.26
CA LEU A 493 -43.69 18.65 32.30
C LEU A 493 -42.84 18.63 33.55
N VAL A 494 -42.45 19.78 34.07
CA VAL A 494 -41.50 19.83 35.19
C VAL A 494 -42.00 20.80 36.30
N ASN A 495 -41.58 20.47 37.52
CA ASN A 495 -41.59 21.43 38.65
C ASN A 495 -40.25 22.14 38.64
N SER A 496 -40.24 23.45 38.35
CA SER A 496 -39.01 24.26 38.24
C SER A 496 -38.93 25.27 39.37
N ALA A 497 -37.72 25.48 39.88
CA ALA A 497 -37.43 26.57 40.82
C ALA A 497 -37.57 27.97 40.17
N LEU A 498 -37.68 28.09 38.86
CA LEU A 498 -37.89 29.36 38.16
C LEU A 498 -39.28 29.96 38.40
N MET A 499 -40.28 29.11 38.79
CA MET A 499 -41.66 29.53 38.99
C MET A 499 -42.22 28.83 40.21
N GLU A 500 -42.23 29.52 41.38
CA GLU A 500 -42.83 29.04 42.61
C GLU A 500 -44.34 28.71 42.39
N ASP A 501 -44.82 27.54 42.85
CA ASP A 501 -46.20 27.04 42.75
C ASP A 501 -46.73 26.77 41.32
N LYS A 502 -45.91 26.79 40.25
CA LYS A 502 -46.31 26.47 38.87
C LYS A 502 -45.45 25.41 38.24
N GLN A 503 -46.00 24.75 37.25
CA GLN A 503 -45.28 23.80 36.39
C GLN A 503 -44.94 24.42 35.05
N ILE A 504 -43.92 23.92 34.43
CA ILE A 504 -43.52 24.36 33.10
C ILE A 504 -43.58 23.15 32.15
N LEU A 505 -44.27 23.31 31.05
CA LEU A 505 -44.30 22.37 29.92
C LEU A 505 -43.29 22.80 28.87
N TYR A 506 -42.30 21.98 28.59
CA TYR A 506 -41.38 22.22 27.51
C TYR A 506 -41.69 21.30 26.34
N VAL A 507 -41.72 21.82 25.12
CA VAL A 507 -41.95 21.10 23.88
C VAL A 507 -40.79 21.35 22.90
N LYS A 508 -40.26 20.30 22.31
CA LYS A 508 -39.25 20.42 21.24
C LYS A 508 -39.53 19.41 20.12
N GLY A 509 -39.31 19.78 18.88
CA GLY A 509 -39.54 18.94 17.74
C GLY A 509 -39.37 19.60 16.39
N ALA A 510 -40.00 19.06 15.33
CA ALA A 510 -39.99 19.67 14.02
C ALA A 510 -40.62 21.11 14.11
N PRO A 511 -39.91 22.16 13.65
CA PRO A 511 -40.32 23.53 13.86
C PRO A 511 -41.73 23.84 13.34
N GLU A 512 -42.08 23.32 12.17
CA GLU A 512 -43.40 23.48 11.56
C GLU A 512 -44.52 22.89 12.42
N ILE A 513 -44.25 21.78 13.12
CA ILE A 513 -45.23 21.11 14.01
C ILE A 513 -45.31 21.87 15.34
N VAL A 514 -44.15 22.18 15.96
CA VAL A 514 -44.11 22.87 17.27
C VAL A 514 -44.69 24.25 17.13
N TYR A 515 -44.36 24.99 16.07
CA TYR A 515 -44.96 26.28 15.77
C TYR A 515 -46.49 26.22 15.58
N GLY A 516 -46.93 25.16 14.87
CA GLY A 516 -48.37 24.92 14.66
C GLY A 516 -49.17 24.64 15.96
N LEU A 517 -48.53 24.22 17.03
CA LEU A 517 -49.12 24.03 18.37
C LEU A 517 -49.15 25.34 19.16
N CYS A 518 -48.38 26.36 18.79
CA CYS A 518 -48.23 27.61 19.53
C CYS A 518 -49.26 28.69 19.13
N LYS A 519 -49.75 29.46 20.10
CA LYS A 519 -50.57 30.63 19.87
C LYS A 519 -49.78 31.91 19.86
N GLN A 520 -48.63 31.90 20.45
CA GLN A 520 -47.76 33.10 20.63
C GLN A 520 -46.32 32.77 20.26
N THR A 521 -45.59 33.80 19.92
CA THR A 521 -44.13 33.73 19.69
C THR A 521 -43.42 34.70 20.63
N ASP A 522 -42.27 34.38 21.13
CA ASP A 522 -41.43 35.33 21.85
C ASP A 522 -41.15 36.54 20.94
N CYS A 523 -41.27 37.77 21.51
CA CYS A 523 -41.11 39.02 20.78
C CYS A 523 -42.10 39.26 19.61
N ASN A 524 -43.22 38.52 19.53
CA ASN A 524 -44.24 38.64 18.48
C ASN A 524 -43.69 38.63 17.04
N VAL A 525 -42.76 37.77 16.73
CA VAL A 525 -42.14 37.60 15.39
C VAL A 525 -43.20 37.15 14.37
N PRO A 526 -43.28 37.80 13.19
CA PRO A 526 -44.23 37.45 12.14
C PRO A 526 -44.01 36.03 11.64
N LYS A 527 -45.08 35.34 11.24
CA LYS A 527 -45.06 33.95 10.72
C LYS A 527 -44.17 33.85 9.47
N GLU A 528 -44.30 34.82 8.59
CA GLU A 528 -43.56 34.83 7.31
C GLU A 528 -42.02 34.86 7.53
N ASP A 529 -41.55 35.58 8.56
CA ASP A 529 -40.10 35.60 8.88
C ASP A 529 -39.63 34.27 9.42
N ILE A 530 -40.43 33.57 10.21
CA ILE A 530 -40.12 32.21 10.73
C ILE A 530 -40.04 31.20 9.59
N GLU A 531 -41.04 31.23 8.69
CA GLU A 531 -41.11 30.36 7.52
C GLU A 531 -39.92 30.61 6.58
N HIS A 532 -39.56 31.86 6.31
CA HIS A 532 -38.43 32.22 5.48
C HIS A 532 -37.08 31.75 6.10
N GLN A 533 -36.90 31.92 7.42
CA GLN A 533 -35.73 31.40 8.11
C GLN A 533 -35.63 29.89 8.04
N LEU A 534 -36.75 29.18 8.24
CA LEU A 534 -36.81 27.74 8.16
C LEU A 534 -36.48 27.24 6.76
N GLU A 535 -37.02 27.87 5.71
CA GLU A 535 -36.68 27.56 4.32
C GLU A 535 -35.19 27.76 4.07
N GLY A 536 -34.57 28.86 4.55
CA GLY A 536 -33.15 29.09 4.41
C GLY A 536 -32.27 28.01 5.04
N TYR A 537 -32.63 27.49 6.22
CA TYR A 537 -31.91 26.38 6.87
C TYR A 537 -32.16 25.05 6.13
N GLN A 538 -33.36 24.80 5.64
CA GLN A 538 -33.71 23.61 4.87
C GLN A 538 -33.04 23.60 3.49
N GLU A 539 -32.85 24.77 2.85
CA GLU A 539 -32.10 24.90 1.61
C GLU A 539 -30.62 24.52 1.79
N GLN A 540 -30.05 24.83 2.94
CA GLN A 540 -28.70 24.46 3.35
C GLN A 540 -28.64 23.01 3.92
N ALA A 541 -29.74 22.26 3.82
CA ALA A 541 -29.85 20.86 4.24
C ALA A 541 -29.53 20.63 5.74
N MET A 542 -29.79 21.62 6.58
CA MET A 542 -29.62 21.51 8.03
C MET A 542 -30.80 20.82 8.68
N ARG A 543 -30.54 20.12 9.76
CA ARG A 543 -31.63 19.64 10.65
C ARG A 543 -32.08 20.78 11.52
N THR A 544 -33.38 20.98 11.59
CA THR A 544 -33.96 22.08 12.38
C THR A 544 -34.79 21.54 13.54
N LEU A 545 -34.70 22.19 14.70
CA LEU A 545 -35.51 21.94 15.87
C LEU A 545 -36.16 23.21 16.32
N GLY A 546 -37.49 23.18 16.57
CA GLY A 546 -38.25 24.24 17.19
C GLY A 546 -38.45 23.99 18.69
N PHE A 547 -38.50 25.06 19.46
CA PHE A 547 -38.63 25.05 20.91
C PHE A 547 -39.84 25.91 21.34
N ALA A 548 -40.63 25.39 22.30
CA ALA A 548 -41.74 26.08 22.88
C ALA A 548 -41.89 25.76 24.37
N TYR A 549 -42.52 26.64 25.12
CA TYR A 549 -42.87 26.43 26.53
C TYR A 549 -44.27 26.97 26.86
N GLN A 550 -44.80 26.49 27.96
CA GLN A 550 -46.00 27.02 28.60
C GLN A 550 -45.90 26.87 30.13
N ILE A 551 -46.20 27.95 30.85
CA ILE A 551 -46.33 27.93 32.31
C ILE A 551 -47.79 27.49 32.61
N VAL A 552 -47.96 26.42 33.40
CA VAL A 552 -49.27 25.83 33.71
C VAL A 552 -49.46 25.73 35.24
N ASP A 553 -50.71 25.79 35.68
CA ASP A 553 -51.04 25.49 37.05
C ASP A 553 -51.03 24.00 37.30
N GLY A 554 -50.55 23.51 38.42
CA GLY A 554 -50.32 22.11 38.76
C GLY A 554 -51.55 21.20 38.75
N LYS A 555 -52.67 21.67 38.29
CA LYS A 555 -53.94 20.91 38.14
C LYS A 555 -54.35 20.73 36.66
N THR A 556 -53.60 21.30 35.73
CA THR A 556 -53.95 21.28 34.29
C THR A 556 -53.44 20.01 33.65
N GLU A 557 -54.32 19.24 33.02
CA GLU A 557 -53.93 18.06 32.22
C GLU A 557 -53.32 18.57 30.91
N VAL A 558 -52.03 18.34 30.72
CA VAL A 558 -51.25 18.81 29.53
C VAL A 558 -51.05 17.75 28.48
N PHE A 559 -51.24 16.49 28.85
CA PHE A 559 -51.15 15.32 27.92
C PHE A 559 -52.46 14.56 27.89
N LYS A 560 -53.02 14.34 26.70
CA LYS A 560 -54.20 13.53 26.47
C LYS A 560 -54.06 12.73 25.17
N ASP A 561 -54.41 11.45 25.20
CA ASP A 561 -54.35 10.57 24.03
C ASP A 561 -52.97 10.56 23.31
N GLY A 562 -51.87 10.67 24.12
CA GLY A 562 -50.53 10.74 23.59
C GLY A 562 -50.19 12.04 22.81
N ARG A 563 -50.93 13.13 23.07
CA ARG A 563 -50.63 14.45 22.45
C ARG A 563 -50.62 15.55 23.51
N VAL A 564 -49.92 16.64 23.18
CA VAL A 564 -49.94 17.84 23.99
C VAL A 564 -51.31 18.54 23.82
N VAL A 565 -51.97 18.81 24.93
CA VAL A 565 -53.23 19.59 25.00
C VAL A 565 -52.91 20.82 25.85
N ALA A 566 -52.36 21.81 25.19
CA ALA A 566 -51.94 23.07 25.84
C ALA A 566 -52.48 24.29 25.09
N ASP A 567 -53.12 25.21 25.81
CA ASP A 567 -53.88 26.30 25.17
C ASP A 567 -53.08 27.60 24.92
N ASN A 568 -51.84 27.67 25.46
CA ASN A 568 -51.04 28.94 25.42
C ASN A 568 -49.52 28.66 25.27
N LEU A 569 -49.15 27.73 24.39
CA LEU A 569 -47.77 27.50 24.06
C LEU A 569 -47.14 28.74 23.40
N THR A 570 -45.97 29.11 23.85
CA THR A 570 -45.14 30.20 23.31
C THR A 570 -43.96 29.64 22.58
N PHE A 571 -43.81 29.93 21.29
CA PHE A 571 -42.68 29.51 20.46
C PHE A 571 -41.44 30.38 20.76
N GLN A 572 -40.32 29.72 21.14
CA GLN A 572 -39.08 30.40 21.55
C GLN A 572 -38.13 30.62 20.38
N GLY A 573 -38.12 29.73 19.40
CA GLY A 573 -37.18 29.88 18.29
C GLY A 573 -36.82 28.55 17.61
N ILE A 574 -35.84 28.63 16.71
CA ILE A 574 -35.34 27.55 15.87
C ILE A 574 -33.84 27.39 16.08
N VAL A 575 -33.39 26.15 16.10
CA VAL A 575 -31.98 25.77 16.06
C VAL A 575 -31.69 24.98 14.79
N ALA A 576 -30.68 25.40 14.05
CA ALA A 576 -30.13 24.67 12.89
C ALA A 576 -28.92 23.87 13.31
N ILE A 577 -28.96 22.58 13.00
CA ILE A 577 -27.94 21.58 13.39
C ILE A 577 -27.38 20.91 12.13
N SER A 578 -26.08 20.83 12.04
CA SER A 578 -25.39 20.13 10.93
C SER A 578 -24.20 19.31 11.42
N ASP A 579 -23.78 18.38 10.63
CA ASP A 579 -22.51 17.67 10.77
C ASP A 579 -21.47 18.45 9.94
N PRO A 580 -20.53 19.19 10.55
CA PRO A 580 -19.65 20.09 9.83
C PRO A 580 -18.62 19.34 8.99
N VAL A 581 -18.30 19.89 7.81
CA VAL A 581 -17.18 19.42 6.98
C VAL A 581 -15.86 19.59 7.75
N ARG A 582 -14.98 18.62 7.68
CA ARG A 582 -13.62 18.72 8.27
C ARG A 582 -12.83 19.82 7.57
N SER A 583 -12.05 20.57 8.32
CA SER A 583 -11.33 21.76 7.82
C SER A 583 -10.26 21.43 6.76
N ASP A 584 -9.72 20.22 6.76
CA ASP A 584 -8.68 19.77 5.82
C ASP A 584 -9.24 19.24 4.49
N VAL A 585 -10.51 18.85 4.43
CA VAL A 585 -11.13 18.20 3.27
C VAL A 585 -11.15 19.07 2.01
N PRO A 586 -11.54 20.38 2.04
CA PRO A 586 -11.59 21.18 0.82
C PRO A 586 -10.26 21.28 0.09
N ASP A 587 -9.16 21.44 0.84
CA ASP A 587 -7.82 21.54 0.27
C ASP A 587 -7.33 20.17 -0.24
N ALA A 588 -7.60 19.10 0.51
CA ALA A 588 -7.22 17.74 0.12
C ALA A 588 -7.96 17.25 -1.14
N VAL A 589 -9.27 17.53 -1.25
CA VAL A 589 -10.04 17.23 -2.47
C VAL A 589 -9.50 18.00 -3.67
N ARG A 590 -9.16 19.27 -3.48
CA ARG A 590 -8.56 20.11 -4.53
C ARG A 590 -7.20 19.58 -4.99
N GLU A 591 -6.38 19.09 -4.06
CA GLU A 591 -5.09 18.45 -4.39
C GLU A 591 -5.29 17.16 -5.18
N CYS A 592 -6.24 16.29 -4.79
CA CYS A 592 -6.58 15.09 -5.53
C CYS A 592 -7.05 15.40 -6.95
N MET A 593 -7.94 16.40 -7.13
CA MET A 593 -8.43 16.80 -8.45
C MET A 593 -7.31 17.39 -9.32
N LYS A 594 -6.39 18.18 -8.75
CA LYS A 594 -5.19 18.68 -9.46
C LYS A 594 -4.24 17.56 -9.85
N ALA A 595 -4.21 16.48 -9.08
CA ALA A 595 -3.45 15.27 -9.39
C ALA A 595 -4.14 14.37 -10.44
N GLY A 596 -5.25 14.81 -11.04
CA GLY A 596 -6.01 14.09 -12.06
C GLY A 596 -6.85 12.94 -11.50
N ILE A 597 -7.23 13.00 -10.21
CA ILE A 597 -8.06 12.00 -9.56
C ILE A 597 -9.47 12.57 -9.42
N ASP A 598 -10.47 11.87 -9.96
CA ASP A 598 -11.86 12.21 -9.78
C ASP A 598 -12.34 11.83 -8.37
N VAL A 599 -13.06 12.73 -7.73
CA VAL A 599 -13.70 12.46 -6.43
C VAL A 599 -15.21 12.34 -6.65
N LYS A 600 -15.83 11.29 -6.09
CA LYS A 600 -17.29 11.05 -6.18
C LYS A 600 -17.86 10.86 -4.78
N ILE A 601 -18.95 11.55 -4.47
CA ILE A 601 -19.67 11.42 -3.20
C ILE A 601 -20.77 10.36 -3.36
N VAL A 602 -20.80 9.38 -2.47
CA VAL A 602 -21.82 8.34 -2.44
C VAL A 602 -22.41 8.27 -1.03
N THR A 603 -23.62 8.75 -0.86
CA THR A 603 -24.21 8.92 0.48
C THR A 603 -25.68 8.48 0.54
N GLY A 604 -26.11 8.01 1.72
CA GLY A 604 -27.53 7.77 2.04
C GLY A 604 -28.34 9.04 2.21
N ASP A 605 -27.70 10.22 2.27
CA ASP A 605 -28.37 11.50 2.46
C ASP A 605 -29.15 11.98 1.24
N THR A 606 -29.95 13.03 1.43
CA THR A 606 -30.74 13.67 0.36
C THR A 606 -29.84 14.37 -0.66
N SER A 607 -30.34 14.54 -1.89
CA SER A 607 -29.63 15.24 -2.96
C SER A 607 -29.26 16.68 -2.58
N ARG A 608 -30.07 17.35 -1.76
CA ARG A 608 -29.80 18.73 -1.28
C ARG A 608 -28.59 18.75 -0.36
N THR A 609 -28.56 17.88 0.66
CA THR A 609 -27.42 17.73 1.59
C THR A 609 -26.14 17.39 0.84
N ALA A 610 -26.20 16.45 -0.08
CA ALA A 610 -25.02 16.01 -0.84
C ALA A 610 -24.49 17.11 -1.77
N LYS A 611 -25.37 17.90 -2.41
CA LYS A 611 -24.97 19.07 -3.22
C LYS A 611 -24.30 20.14 -2.36
N GLU A 612 -24.83 20.41 -1.18
CA GLU A 612 -24.29 21.45 -0.29
C GLU A 612 -22.90 21.08 0.22
N ILE A 613 -22.71 19.83 0.68
CA ILE A 613 -21.39 19.32 1.03
C ILE A 613 -20.45 19.38 -0.17
N GLY A 614 -20.91 18.97 -1.37
CA GLY A 614 -20.16 19.07 -2.61
C GLY A 614 -19.68 20.51 -2.92
N ARG A 615 -20.51 21.53 -2.63
CA ARG A 615 -20.12 22.95 -2.77
C ARG A 615 -19.05 23.35 -1.75
N GLN A 616 -19.22 22.99 -0.49
CA GLN A 616 -18.28 23.35 0.58
C GLN A 616 -16.90 22.78 0.34
N ILE A 617 -16.79 21.54 -0.23
CA ILE A 617 -15.49 20.93 -0.55
C ILE A 617 -14.97 21.30 -1.94
N GLY A 618 -15.70 22.09 -2.72
CA GLY A 618 -15.30 22.55 -4.06
C GLY A 618 -15.49 21.51 -5.18
N LEU A 619 -16.19 20.39 -4.92
CA LEU A 619 -16.51 19.37 -5.92
C LEU A 619 -17.68 19.77 -6.82
N TRP A 620 -18.73 20.38 -6.24
CA TRP A 620 -19.90 20.85 -6.96
C TRP A 620 -19.76 22.33 -7.28
N THR A 621 -19.85 22.69 -8.56
CA THR A 621 -19.65 24.03 -9.09
C THR A 621 -20.89 24.54 -9.80
N SER A 622 -20.93 25.82 -10.20
CA SER A 622 -22.00 26.41 -10.99
C SER A 622 -22.17 25.81 -12.39
N ASN A 623 -21.15 25.10 -12.88
CA ASN A 623 -21.20 24.44 -14.19
C ASN A 623 -21.85 23.05 -14.14
N ASP A 624 -22.05 22.51 -12.94
CA ASP A 624 -22.62 21.17 -12.75
C ASP A 624 -24.17 21.21 -12.88
N THR A 625 -24.71 20.17 -13.47
CA THR A 625 -26.12 20.00 -13.80
C THR A 625 -26.68 18.72 -13.19
N ASP A 626 -27.98 18.46 -13.37
CA ASP A 626 -28.61 17.21 -12.91
C ASP A 626 -28.05 15.95 -13.60
N LYS A 627 -27.21 16.09 -14.64
CA LYS A 627 -26.46 14.96 -15.21
C LYS A 627 -25.36 14.46 -14.29
N ASN A 628 -24.82 15.31 -13.42
CA ASN A 628 -23.73 15.01 -12.52
C ASN A 628 -24.20 14.45 -11.16
N ILE A 629 -25.50 14.34 -10.94
CA ILE A 629 -26.11 13.75 -9.74
C ILE A 629 -27.18 12.75 -10.10
N ILE A 630 -27.34 11.72 -9.29
CA ILE A 630 -28.41 10.72 -9.43
C ILE A 630 -28.89 10.27 -8.05
N SER A 631 -30.17 9.91 -7.95
CA SER A 631 -30.68 9.25 -6.74
C SER A 631 -30.45 7.73 -6.78
N GLY A 632 -30.33 7.08 -5.61
CA GLY A 632 -30.16 5.62 -5.51
C GLY A 632 -31.26 4.82 -6.24
N PRO A 633 -32.55 5.14 -6.10
CA PRO A 633 -33.63 4.48 -6.87
C PRO A 633 -33.44 4.60 -8.39
N ASP A 634 -33.12 5.80 -8.89
CA ASP A 634 -32.87 6.03 -10.32
C ASP A 634 -31.61 5.32 -10.79
N PHE A 635 -30.55 5.31 -9.95
CA PHE A 635 -29.30 4.59 -10.21
C PHE A 635 -29.53 3.07 -10.32
N ALA A 636 -30.34 2.51 -9.44
CA ALA A 636 -30.69 1.09 -9.45
C ALA A 636 -31.53 0.69 -10.68
N ALA A 637 -32.32 1.61 -11.24
CA ALA A 637 -33.17 1.38 -12.41
C ALA A 637 -32.38 1.36 -13.74
N LEU A 638 -31.14 1.93 -13.79
CA LEU A 638 -30.34 1.91 -15.01
C LEU A 638 -29.83 0.49 -15.32
N SER A 639 -29.80 0.15 -16.62
CA SER A 639 -29.05 -1.03 -17.07
C SER A 639 -27.54 -0.80 -16.93
N ASP A 640 -26.73 -1.87 -16.96
CA ASP A 640 -25.28 -1.75 -16.83
C ASP A 640 -24.65 -0.98 -17.99
N ASP A 641 -25.15 -1.17 -19.23
CA ASP A 641 -24.69 -0.42 -20.39
C ASP A 641 -25.01 1.09 -20.35
N GLU A 642 -26.16 1.47 -19.76
CA GLU A 642 -26.51 2.87 -19.55
C GLU A 642 -25.69 3.50 -18.43
N LEU A 643 -25.44 2.73 -17.36
CA LEU A 643 -24.63 3.14 -16.24
C LEU A 643 -23.17 3.38 -16.68
N ASP A 644 -22.57 2.46 -17.42
CA ASP A 644 -21.19 2.57 -17.89
C ASP A 644 -20.95 3.79 -18.78
N LYS A 645 -21.98 4.23 -19.54
CA LYS A 645 -21.92 5.48 -20.33
C LYS A 645 -21.99 6.76 -19.47
N ARG A 646 -22.68 6.69 -18.33
CA ARG A 646 -22.98 7.85 -17.48
C ARG A 646 -22.03 7.98 -16.27
N VAL A 647 -21.44 6.87 -15.81
CA VAL A 647 -20.71 6.77 -14.53
C VAL A 647 -19.54 7.74 -14.42
N LYS A 648 -18.88 8.06 -15.54
CA LYS A 648 -17.75 9.02 -15.54
C LYS A 648 -18.21 10.44 -15.23
N ASP A 649 -19.36 10.86 -15.72
CA ASP A 649 -19.91 12.20 -15.52
C ASP A 649 -20.55 12.39 -14.14
N LEU A 650 -20.90 11.30 -13.45
CA LEU A 650 -21.51 11.36 -12.11
C LEU A 650 -20.49 11.84 -11.07
N LYS A 651 -20.87 12.83 -10.29
CA LYS A 651 -20.11 13.33 -9.12
C LYS A 651 -20.76 12.93 -7.80
N ILE A 652 -22.10 12.83 -7.77
CA ILE A 652 -22.85 12.59 -6.54
C ILE A 652 -23.90 11.51 -6.76
N ILE A 653 -23.95 10.52 -5.87
CA ILE A 653 -25.05 9.56 -5.74
C ILE A 653 -25.67 9.77 -4.36
N SER A 654 -26.92 10.22 -4.33
CA SER A 654 -27.69 10.49 -3.12
C SER A 654 -28.65 9.35 -2.82
N ARG A 655 -29.02 9.14 -1.54
CA ARG A 655 -29.89 8.03 -1.10
C ARG A 655 -29.39 6.66 -1.59
N ALA A 656 -28.07 6.51 -1.67
CA ALA A 656 -27.42 5.28 -2.10
C ALA A 656 -27.58 4.18 -1.03
N ARG A 657 -27.87 2.97 -1.49
CA ARG A 657 -27.88 1.77 -0.66
C ARG A 657 -26.49 1.11 -0.72
N PRO A 658 -26.16 0.20 0.18
CA PRO A 658 -24.85 -0.50 0.18
C PRO A 658 -24.52 -1.18 -1.16
N LEU A 659 -25.51 -1.84 -1.79
CA LEU A 659 -25.34 -2.48 -3.10
C LEU A 659 -25.14 -1.48 -4.24
N ASP A 660 -25.72 -0.28 -4.14
CA ASP A 660 -25.52 0.78 -5.14
C ASP A 660 -24.06 1.28 -5.12
N LYS A 661 -23.44 1.37 -3.92
CA LYS A 661 -22.03 1.68 -3.76
C LYS A 661 -21.14 0.64 -4.45
N LYS A 662 -21.38 -0.65 -4.23
CA LYS A 662 -20.66 -1.75 -4.88
C LYS A 662 -20.82 -1.70 -6.41
N ARG A 663 -22.05 -1.55 -6.91
CA ARG A 663 -22.34 -1.49 -8.34
C ARG A 663 -21.66 -0.31 -9.04
N LEU A 664 -21.54 0.85 -8.36
CA LEU A 664 -20.77 1.98 -8.86
C LEU A 664 -19.30 1.62 -9.08
N VAL A 665 -18.70 0.95 -8.10
CA VAL A 665 -17.31 0.51 -8.17
C VAL A 665 -17.10 -0.44 -9.34
N GLU A 666 -17.96 -1.44 -9.50
CA GLU A 666 -17.89 -2.42 -10.59
C GLU A 666 -18.05 -1.76 -11.97
N SER A 667 -18.96 -0.79 -12.12
CA SER A 667 -19.13 -0.02 -13.36
C SER A 667 -17.90 0.82 -13.70
N LEU A 668 -17.31 1.52 -12.72
CA LEU A 668 -16.07 2.28 -12.93
C LEU A 668 -14.90 1.37 -13.33
N GLN A 669 -14.81 0.18 -12.74
CA GLN A 669 -13.79 -0.82 -13.09
C GLN A 669 -13.96 -1.35 -14.52
N ARG A 670 -15.21 -1.60 -14.97
CA ARG A 670 -15.50 -1.95 -16.38
C ARG A 670 -15.08 -0.82 -17.35
N CYS A 671 -15.16 0.43 -16.90
CA CYS A 671 -14.67 1.59 -17.64
C CYS A 671 -13.14 1.80 -17.58
N ASN A 672 -12.37 0.82 -17.08
CA ASN A 672 -10.90 0.83 -16.87
C ASN A 672 -10.40 1.88 -15.85
N GLU A 673 -11.27 2.35 -14.94
CA GLU A 673 -10.84 3.22 -13.85
C GLU A 673 -10.23 2.41 -12.70
N VAL A 674 -9.20 2.96 -12.05
CA VAL A 674 -8.64 2.41 -10.80
C VAL A 674 -9.34 3.09 -9.63
N VAL A 675 -10.21 2.33 -8.94
CA VAL A 675 -11.14 2.87 -7.96
C VAL A 675 -10.62 2.63 -6.54
N ALA A 676 -10.52 3.71 -5.76
CA ALA A 676 -10.42 3.66 -4.31
C ALA A 676 -11.77 4.01 -3.69
N VAL A 677 -12.14 3.35 -2.61
CA VAL A 677 -13.38 3.60 -1.87
C VAL A 677 -13.07 3.90 -0.43
N THR A 678 -13.69 4.95 0.14
CA THR A 678 -13.63 5.21 1.58
C THR A 678 -14.93 4.79 2.25
N GLY A 679 -14.84 4.28 3.47
CA GLY A 679 -16.01 3.95 4.29
C GLY A 679 -15.64 3.76 5.76
N ASP A 680 -16.62 3.95 6.66
CA ASP A 680 -16.47 3.78 8.10
C ASP A 680 -17.50 2.80 8.69
N GLY A 681 -18.54 2.49 7.92
CA GLY A 681 -19.64 1.65 8.36
C GLY A 681 -19.65 0.23 7.79
N THR A 682 -20.45 -0.63 8.41
CA THR A 682 -20.75 -1.98 7.90
C THR A 682 -21.35 -1.95 6.50
N ASN A 683 -22.10 -0.88 6.20
CA ASN A 683 -22.75 -0.67 4.90
C ASN A 683 -21.75 -0.47 3.75
N ASP A 684 -20.52 -0.13 4.05
CA ASP A 684 -19.47 0.14 3.08
C ASP A 684 -18.64 -1.09 2.73
N ALA A 685 -18.68 -2.13 3.58
CA ALA A 685 -17.87 -3.33 3.43
C ALA A 685 -17.95 -3.97 2.03
N PRO A 686 -19.12 -4.13 1.40
CA PRO A 686 -19.21 -4.70 0.05
C PRO A 686 -18.51 -3.85 -1.02
N ALA A 687 -18.53 -2.51 -0.87
CA ALA A 687 -17.87 -1.60 -1.79
C ALA A 687 -16.36 -1.55 -1.54
N LEU A 688 -15.92 -1.58 -0.25
CA LEU A 688 -14.51 -1.65 0.15
C LEU A 688 -13.83 -2.90 -0.41
N GLN A 689 -14.50 -4.07 -0.32
CA GLN A 689 -13.98 -5.33 -0.89
C GLN A 689 -13.95 -5.35 -2.41
N ALA A 690 -14.95 -4.74 -3.08
CA ALA A 690 -15.02 -4.71 -4.53
C ALA A 690 -14.02 -3.72 -5.15
N ALA A 691 -13.57 -2.73 -4.39
CA ALA A 691 -12.64 -1.71 -4.87
C ALA A 691 -11.26 -2.28 -5.18
N HIS A 692 -10.48 -1.55 -6.01
CA HIS A 692 -9.06 -1.85 -6.16
C HIS A 692 -8.26 -1.52 -4.89
N VAL A 693 -8.70 -0.49 -4.14
CA VAL A 693 -8.18 -0.15 -2.81
C VAL A 693 -9.35 0.27 -1.92
N GLY A 694 -9.62 -0.53 -0.90
CA GLY A 694 -10.54 -0.18 0.17
C GLY A 694 -9.83 0.65 1.26
N LEU A 695 -10.42 1.78 1.65
CA LEU A 695 -9.90 2.71 2.64
C LEU A 695 -10.87 2.83 3.81
N SER A 696 -10.56 2.25 4.97
CA SER A 696 -11.36 2.43 6.19
C SER A 696 -10.88 3.62 7.01
N MET A 697 -11.79 4.24 7.75
CA MET A 697 -11.43 5.26 8.74
C MET A 697 -10.98 4.63 10.07
N GLY A 698 -10.16 5.33 10.83
CA GLY A 698 -9.64 4.86 12.11
C GLY A 698 -10.74 4.60 13.15
N ASP A 699 -11.78 5.44 13.15
CA ASP A 699 -12.97 5.28 14.00
C ASP A 699 -14.03 4.36 13.37
N GLY A 700 -13.78 3.82 12.17
CA GLY A 700 -14.71 2.92 11.48
C GLY A 700 -14.90 1.60 12.22
N THR A 701 -16.00 0.91 11.88
CA THR A 701 -16.33 -0.42 12.44
C THR A 701 -15.26 -1.45 12.08
N SER A 702 -15.13 -2.49 12.91
CA SER A 702 -14.21 -3.61 12.65
C SER A 702 -14.47 -4.25 11.30
N VAL A 703 -15.75 -4.36 10.90
CA VAL A 703 -16.18 -4.86 9.57
C VAL A 703 -15.61 -4.02 8.42
N ALA A 704 -15.69 -2.69 8.52
CA ALA A 704 -15.13 -1.79 7.52
C ALA A 704 -13.61 -1.89 7.46
N LYS A 705 -12.94 -1.95 8.63
CA LYS A 705 -11.48 -2.11 8.72
C LYS A 705 -11.00 -3.41 8.10
N GLU A 706 -11.67 -4.53 8.36
CA GLU A 706 -11.30 -5.82 7.76
C GLU A 706 -11.56 -5.89 6.26
N ALA A 707 -12.65 -5.28 5.78
CA ALA A 707 -12.95 -5.21 4.36
C ALA A 707 -11.98 -4.31 3.59
N SER A 708 -11.19 -3.49 4.30
CA SER A 708 -10.28 -2.50 3.70
C SER A 708 -8.87 -3.04 3.49
N ASP A 709 -8.13 -2.35 2.62
CA ASP A 709 -6.71 -2.61 2.36
C ASP A 709 -5.79 -1.64 3.10
N ILE A 710 -6.29 -0.44 3.42
CA ILE A 710 -5.58 0.60 4.18
C ILE A 710 -6.55 1.22 5.20
N THR A 711 -6.09 1.42 6.44
CA THR A 711 -6.85 2.16 7.47
C THR A 711 -6.23 3.54 7.68
N ILE A 712 -7.07 4.58 7.61
CA ILE A 712 -6.68 6.00 7.81
C ILE A 712 -6.82 6.34 9.30
N ILE A 713 -5.72 6.29 10.04
CA ILE A 713 -5.72 6.33 11.52
C ILE A 713 -6.29 7.67 12.07
N ASP A 714 -6.01 8.78 11.40
CA ASP A 714 -6.42 10.13 11.82
C ASP A 714 -7.77 10.58 11.24
N ASN A 715 -8.47 9.70 10.54
CA ASN A 715 -9.75 10.01 9.87
C ASN A 715 -9.68 11.20 8.89
N SER A 716 -8.48 11.59 8.45
CA SER A 716 -8.26 12.76 7.60
C SER A 716 -8.22 12.39 6.12
N PHE A 717 -9.03 13.08 5.30
CA PHE A 717 -8.99 12.94 3.84
C PHE A 717 -7.63 13.36 3.25
N SER A 718 -6.91 14.28 3.90
CA SER A 718 -5.55 14.69 3.55
C SER A 718 -4.56 13.50 3.60
N SER A 719 -4.75 12.56 4.52
CA SER A 719 -3.92 11.36 4.61
C SER A 719 -4.11 10.41 3.42
N ILE A 720 -5.31 10.39 2.80
CA ILE A 720 -5.58 9.67 1.55
C ILE A 720 -4.71 10.24 0.41
N GLY A 721 -4.65 11.58 0.28
CA GLY A 721 -3.76 12.23 -0.70
C GLY A 721 -2.28 11.86 -0.50
N LYS A 722 -1.83 11.74 0.77
CA LYS A 722 -0.47 11.28 1.10
C LYS A 722 -0.26 9.81 0.71
N ALA A 723 -1.26 8.95 0.87
CA ALA A 723 -1.18 7.56 0.42
C ALA A 723 -1.00 7.46 -1.11
N VAL A 724 -1.73 8.25 -1.89
CA VAL A 724 -1.53 8.38 -3.34
C VAL A 724 -0.11 8.84 -3.67
N MET A 725 0.37 9.88 -2.99
CA MET A 725 1.71 10.42 -3.18
C MET A 725 2.80 9.35 -2.95
N TRP A 726 2.69 8.58 -1.87
CA TRP A 726 3.65 7.51 -1.57
C TRP A 726 3.56 6.35 -2.56
N GLY A 727 2.36 5.97 -3.01
CA GLY A 727 2.16 4.94 -4.03
C GLY A 727 2.79 5.33 -5.38
N ARG A 728 2.60 6.58 -5.81
CA ARG A 728 3.25 7.12 -7.02
C ARG A 728 4.77 7.19 -6.89
N SER A 729 5.26 7.61 -5.70
CA SER A 729 6.70 7.65 -5.42
C SER A 729 7.34 6.26 -5.44
N LEU A 730 6.65 5.25 -4.90
CA LEU A 730 7.06 3.84 -4.96
C LEU A 730 7.33 3.40 -6.40
N TYR A 731 6.35 3.62 -7.28
CA TYR A 731 6.45 3.23 -8.70
C TYR A 731 7.61 3.96 -9.41
N GLN A 732 7.76 5.27 -9.20
CA GLN A 732 8.88 6.04 -9.76
C GLN A 732 10.24 5.54 -9.26
N ASN A 733 10.36 5.14 -7.99
CA ASN A 733 11.61 4.63 -7.45
C ASN A 733 11.99 3.29 -8.10
N ILE A 734 11.01 2.41 -8.35
CA ILE A 734 11.22 1.15 -9.07
C ILE A 734 11.63 1.43 -10.52
N GLN A 735 10.99 2.38 -11.21
CA GLN A 735 11.37 2.79 -12.57
C GLN A 735 12.81 3.32 -12.64
N ARG A 736 13.25 4.13 -11.66
CA ARG A 736 14.63 4.65 -11.59
C ARG A 736 15.65 3.54 -11.39
N PHE A 737 15.31 2.54 -10.57
CA PHE A 737 16.15 1.37 -10.39
C PHE A 737 16.25 0.55 -11.69
N LEU A 738 15.12 0.26 -12.34
CA LEU A 738 15.10 -0.42 -13.63
C LEU A 738 15.88 0.33 -14.71
N LEU A 739 15.72 1.65 -14.76
CA LEU A 739 16.49 2.49 -15.70
C LEU A 739 18.00 2.33 -15.49
N PHE A 740 18.43 2.39 -14.24
CA PHE A 740 19.83 2.21 -13.87
C PHE A 740 20.33 0.83 -14.28
N GLN A 741 19.71 -0.22 -13.78
CA GLN A 741 20.15 -1.59 -13.98
C GLN A 741 20.13 -2.03 -15.44
N LEU A 742 19.05 -1.75 -16.18
CA LEU A 742 18.95 -2.13 -17.59
C LEU A 742 19.97 -1.38 -18.46
N THR A 743 20.32 -0.14 -18.12
CA THR A 743 21.38 0.61 -18.81
C THR A 743 22.76 -0.05 -18.63
N VAL A 744 23.06 -0.47 -17.39
CA VAL A 744 24.28 -1.22 -17.06
C VAL A 744 24.34 -2.52 -17.85
N ASN A 745 23.25 -3.31 -17.82
CA ASN A 745 23.20 -4.61 -18.47
C ASN A 745 23.32 -4.49 -20.01
N VAL A 746 22.69 -3.47 -20.62
CA VAL A 746 22.83 -3.21 -22.08
C VAL A 746 24.30 -2.93 -22.43
N ALA A 747 24.97 -2.05 -21.70
CA ALA A 747 26.38 -1.73 -21.95
C ALA A 747 27.29 -2.96 -21.82
N ALA A 748 27.10 -3.73 -20.73
CA ALA A 748 27.90 -4.93 -20.45
C ALA A 748 27.64 -6.06 -21.48
N CYS A 749 26.39 -6.35 -21.81
CA CYS A 749 26.03 -7.40 -22.77
C CYS A 749 26.63 -7.13 -24.16
N PHE A 750 26.50 -5.88 -24.65
CA PHE A 750 27.06 -5.52 -25.95
C PHE A 750 28.60 -5.49 -25.93
N LEU A 751 29.23 -5.11 -24.82
CA LEU A 751 30.69 -5.13 -24.69
C LEU A 751 31.24 -6.57 -24.72
N VAL A 752 30.63 -7.50 -23.97
CA VAL A 752 31.02 -8.93 -23.97
C VAL A 752 30.77 -9.54 -25.36
N LEU A 753 29.61 -9.19 -25.99
CA LEU A 753 29.31 -9.67 -27.33
C LEU A 753 30.34 -9.18 -28.38
N ALA A 754 30.71 -7.89 -28.33
CA ALA A 754 31.70 -7.29 -29.24
C ALA A 754 33.07 -7.96 -29.05
N GLY A 755 33.53 -8.15 -27.81
CA GLY A 755 34.77 -8.87 -27.50
C GLY A 755 34.79 -10.30 -28.10
N ALA A 756 33.66 -11.01 -28.03
CA ALA A 756 33.53 -12.34 -28.62
C ALA A 756 33.73 -12.33 -30.16
N PHE A 757 33.24 -11.32 -30.89
CA PHE A 757 33.41 -11.16 -32.32
C PHE A 757 34.81 -10.62 -32.71
N MET A 758 35.44 -9.84 -31.84
CA MET A 758 36.84 -9.37 -32.06
C MET A 758 37.86 -10.51 -31.82
N GLY A 759 37.44 -11.57 -31.13
CA GLY A 759 38.32 -12.71 -30.81
C GLY A 759 39.15 -12.50 -29.52
N THR A 760 38.86 -11.41 -28.79
CA THR A 760 39.56 -11.10 -27.53
C THR A 760 39.15 -12.01 -26.40
N GLU A 761 39.91 -12.05 -25.32
CA GLU A 761 39.44 -12.56 -24.03
C GLU A 761 38.26 -11.76 -23.54
N SER A 762 37.46 -12.37 -22.64
CA SER A 762 36.29 -11.65 -22.12
C SER A 762 36.71 -10.32 -21.45
N PRO A 763 36.24 -9.15 -21.93
CA PRO A 763 36.64 -7.87 -21.33
C PRO A 763 36.10 -7.68 -19.91
N LEU A 764 35.18 -8.52 -19.49
CA LEU A 764 34.61 -8.56 -18.13
C LEU A 764 34.53 -10.04 -17.69
N THR A 765 35.05 -10.35 -16.50
CA THR A 765 35.03 -11.71 -15.94
C THR A 765 33.71 -12.00 -15.20
N VAL A 766 33.40 -13.29 -14.99
CA VAL A 766 32.21 -13.72 -14.20
C VAL A 766 32.21 -13.08 -12.80
N THR A 767 33.34 -13.12 -12.12
CA THR A 767 33.49 -12.61 -10.75
C THR A 767 33.31 -11.08 -10.69
N GLN A 768 33.84 -10.35 -11.67
CA GLN A 768 33.64 -8.90 -11.79
C GLN A 768 32.16 -8.54 -12.02
N MET A 769 31.47 -9.28 -12.88
CA MET A 769 30.04 -9.04 -13.12
C MET A 769 29.16 -9.47 -11.95
N LEU A 770 29.55 -10.47 -11.19
CA LEU A 770 28.89 -10.81 -9.94
C LEU A 770 29.02 -9.68 -8.91
N TRP A 771 30.19 -9.03 -8.83
CA TRP A 771 30.35 -7.82 -8.01
C TRP A 771 29.36 -6.72 -8.41
N VAL A 772 29.24 -6.45 -9.70
CA VAL A 772 28.35 -5.41 -10.23
C VAL A 772 26.89 -5.76 -9.97
N ASN A 773 26.41 -6.89 -10.46
CA ASN A 773 24.99 -7.25 -10.44
C ASN A 773 24.48 -7.64 -9.05
N LEU A 774 25.27 -8.39 -8.26
CA LEU A 774 24.82 -8.89 -6.96
C LEU A 774 25.10 -7.91 -5.82
N ILE A 775 26.23 -7.20 -5.84
CA ILE A 775 26.59 -6.32 -4.73
C ILE A 775 26.24 -4.87 -5.06
N MET A 776 26.78 -4.31 -6.13
CA MET A 776 26.57 -2.91 -6.47
C MET A 776 25.08 -2.61 -6.77
N ASP A 777 24.41 -3.44 -7.58
CA ASP A 777 23.00 -3.24 -7.94
C ASP A 777 22.06 -3.46 -6.75
N THR A 778 22.39 -4.39 -5.85
CA THR A 778 21.65 -4.58 -4.58
C THR A 778 21.69 -3.33 -3.71
N PHE A 779 22.86 -2.74 -3.53
CA PHE A 779 23.00 -1.50 -2.78
C PHE A 779 22.38 -0.31 -3.53
N ALA A 780 22.49 -0.25 -4.85
CA ALA A 780 21.81 0.75 -5.68
C ALA A 780 20.28 0.65 -5.56
N ALA A 781 19.72 -0.57 -5.56
CA ALA A 781 18.31 -0.84 -5.35
C ALA A 781 17.82 -0.28 -4.00
N MET A 782 18.55 -0.56 -2.92
CA MET A 782 18.23 -0.04 -1.58
C MET A 782 18.33 1.49 -1.53
N ALA A 783 19.33 2.07 -2.18
CA ALA A 783 19.52 3.51 -2.25
C ALA A 783 18.35 4.20 -2.98
N LEU A 784 17.95 3.67 -4.13
CA LEU A 784 16.86 4.23 -4.95
C LEU A 784 15.48 3.97 -4.35
N ALA A 785 15.25 2.81 -3.71
CA ALA A 785 14.02 2.49 -2.99
C ALA A 785 13.73 3.47 -1.84
N SER A 786 14.77 4.03 -1.21
CA SER A 786 14.66 4.92 -0.05
C SER A 786 14.38 6.39 -0.40
N LEU A 787 14.27 6.76 -1.68
CA LEU A 787 14.13 8.15 -2.10
C LEU A 787 12.80 8.79 -1.64
N PRO A 788 12.82 10.07 -1.25
CA PRO A 788 11.61 10.82 -0.95
C PRO A 788 10.82 11.14 -2.24
N PRO A 789 9.49 11.39 -2.16
CA PRO A 789 8.68 11.77 -3.30
C PRO A 789 9.19 13.07 -3.95
N SER A 790 9.08 13.16 -5.27
CA SER A 790 9.35 14.40 -6.00
C SER A 790 8.13 15.35 -5.90
N GLU A 791 8.36 16.65 -6.04
CA GLU A 791 7.25 17.64 -6.06
C GLU A 791 6.31 17.48 -7.27
N LYS A 792 6.76 16.81 -8.32
CA LYS A 792 5.95 16.55 -9.52
C LYS A 792 4.97 15.41 -9.37
N VAL A 793 5.16 14.51 -8.38
CA VAL A 793 4.34 13.30 -8.19
C VAL A 793 2.84 13.57 -8.14
N MET A 794 2.44 14.68 -7.48
CA MET A 794 1.03 15.09 -7.37
C MET A 794 0.60 16.09 -8.46
N LYS A 795 1.48 16.41 -9.42
CA LYS A 795 1.14 17.24 -10.59
C LYS A 795 0.94 16.41 -11.86
N ASP A 796 1.49 15.19 -11.86
CA ASP A 796 1.35 14.27 -12.98
C ASP A 796 -0.03 13.57 -12.92
N SER A 797 -0.62 13.29 -14.10
CA SER A 797 -1.85 12.50 -14.20
C SER A 797 -1.62 11.06 -13.73
N PRO A 798 -2.67 10.34 -13.25
CA PRO A 798 -2.57 8.93 -12.93
C PRO A 798 -2.07 8.11 -14.12
N ARG A 799 -1.29 7.07 -13.84
CA ARG A 799 -0.84 6.12 -14.87
C ARG A 799 -1.98 5.21 -15.32
N ASP A 800 -1.96 4.78 -16.58
CA ASP A 800 -2.80 3.68 -17.02
C ASP A 800 -2.37 2.39 -16.28
N ARG A 801 -3.35 1.63 -15.76
CA ARG A 801 -3.12 0.36 -15.05
C ARG A 801 -2.36 -0.66 -15.90
N ASN A 802 -2.64 -0.69 -17.20
CA ASN A 802 -2.06 -1.63 -18.16
C ASN A 802 -0.76 -1.12 -18.80
N ALA A 803 -0.33 0.11 -18.47
CA ALA A 803 0.90 0.66 -19.02
C ALA A 803 2.11 -0.17 -18.57
N PHE A 804 2.96 -0.55 -19.54
CA PHE A 804 4.19 -1.27 -19.26
C PHE A 804 5.14 -0.39 -18.44
N ILE A 805 5.82 -0.99 -17.45
CA ILE A 805 6.66 -0.25 -16.48
C ILE A 805 7.77 0.55 -17.15
N ILE A 806 8.30 0.08 -18.29
CA ILE A 806 9.26 0.80 -19.09
C ILE A 806 8.50 1.69 -20.09
N ASN A 807 8.40 2.99 -19.78
CA ASN A 807 7.81 3.96 -20.67
C ASN A 807 8.74 4.26 -21.85
N ARG A 808 8.21 4.94 -22.90
CA ARG A 808 8.99 5.26 -24.12
C ARG A 808 10.22 6.12 -23.82
N SER A 809 10.11 7.08 -22.91
CA SER A 809 11.23 7.95 -22.48
C SER A 809 12.34 7.15 -21.82
N MET A 810 11.94 6.25 -20.92
CA MET A 810 12.86 5.34 -20.24
C MET A 810 13.54 4.39 -21.22
N GLY A 811 12.80 3.78 -22.16
CA GLY A 811 13.35 2.89 -23.19
C GLY A 811 14.42 3.59 -24.06
N TRP A 812 14.15 4.82 -24.51
CA TRP A 812 15.14 5.62 -25.24
C TRP A 812 16.37 5.98 -24.38
N ASN A 813 16.20 6.24 -23.09
CA ASN A 813 17.32 6.46 -22.17
C ASN A 813 18.18 5.20 -22.00
N ILE A 814 17.57 4.03 -21.77
CA ILE A 814 18.28 2.76 -21.63
C ILE A 814 19.12 2.46 -22.85
N ILE A 815 18.52 2.50 -24.04
CA ILE A 815 19.22 2.18 -25.29
C ILE A 815 20.23 3.27 -25.65
N GLY A 816 19.88 4.55 -25.50
CA GLY A 816 20.73 5.68 -25.87
C GLY A 816 21.96 5.81 -24.97
N VAL A 817 21.75 5.79 -23.63
CA VAL A 817 22.86 5.93 -22.67
C VAL A 817 23.67 4.64 -22.60
N GLY A 818 22.99 3.46 -22.54
CA GLY A 818 23.66 2.17 -22.54
C GLY A 818 24.47 1.94 -23.83
N GLY A 819 23.92 2.32 -24.99
CA GLY A 819 24.63 2.32 -26.27
C GLY A 819 25.83 3.28 -26.30
N PHE A 820 25.69 4.48 -25.71
CA PHE A 820 26.83 5.41 -25.58
C PHE A 820 27.96 4.82 -24.71
N PHE A 821 27.62 4.22 -23.56
CA PHE A 821 28.61 3.56 -22.69
C PHE A 821 29.26 2.38 -23.40
N PHE A 822 28.49 1.58 -24.12
CA PHE A 822 29.02 0.50 -24.96
C PHE A 822 30.04 1.03 -25.99
N VAL A 823 29.71 2.07 -26.76
CA VAL A 823 30.60 2.63 -27.75
C VAL A 823 31.88 3.20 -27.13
N LEU A 824 31.75 3.90 -26.00
CA LEU A 824 32.90 4.41 -25.24
C LEU A 824 33.86 3.27 -24.83
N LEU A 825 33.32 2.22 -24.24
CA LEU A 825 34.10 1.07 -23.77
C LEU A 825 34.65 0.24 -24.92
N LEU A 826 33.92 0.14 -26.04
CA LEU A 826 34.39 -0.53 -27.26
C LEU A 826 35.58 0.20 -27.87
N VAL A 827 35.55 1.54 -27.93
CA VAL A 827 36.69 2.35 -28.40
C VAL A 827 37.91 2.17 -27.48
N LEU A 828 37.70 2.16 -26.16
CA LEU A 828 38.80 1.88 -25.20
C LEU A 828 39.34 0.46 -25.38
N LEU A 829 38.47 -0.54 -25.54
CA LEU A 829 38.87 -1.92 -25.81
C LEU A 829 39.72 -2.03 -27.06
N TYR A 830 39.30 -1.39 -28.16
CA TYR A 830 40.04 -1.36 -29.42
C TYR A 830 41.41 -0.70 -29.25
N ILE A 831 41.49 0.44 -28.53
CA ILE A 831 42.73 1.15 -28.26
C ILE A 831 43.70 0.25 -27.47
N PHE A 832 43.23 -0.37 -26.41
CA PHE A 832 44.04 -1.21 -25.52
C PHE A 832 44.53 -2.47 -26.26
N GLU A 833 43.75 -3.00 -27.18
CA GLU A 833 44.15 -4.18 -27.98
C GLU A 833 45.24 -3.87 -29.01
N HIS A 834 45.35 -2.59 -29.48
CA HIS A 834 46.31 -2.17 -30.50
C HIS A 834 47.45 -1.25 -29.99
N ALA A 835 47.45 -0.94 -28.67
CA ALA A 835 48.50 -0.09 -28.09
C ALA A 835 48.89 -0.69 -26.73
N ASP A 836 50.22 -0.77 -26.49
CA ASP A 836 50.77 -1.26 -25.22
C ASP A 836 50.73 -0.13 -24.17
N ILE A 837 49.74 -0.20 -23.29
CA ILE A 837 49.49 0.87 -22.31
C ILE A 837 49.96 0.42 -20.93
N THR A 838 51.01 1.10 -20.42
CA THR A 838 51.58 0.89 -19.10
C THR A 838 51.07 1.86 -18.04
N ALA A 839 50.55 3.01 -18.45
CA ALA A 839 49.85 4.00 -17.61
C ALA A 839 48.71 4.65 -18.42
N LEU A 840 47.57 4.98 -17.78
CA LEU A 840 46.41 5.55 -18.46
C LEU A 840 46.72 6.89 -19.19
N ARG A 841 47.73 7.66 -18.73
CA ARG A 841 48.21 8.88 -19.41
C ARG A 841 48.79 8.62 -20.82
N ASP A 842 49.22 7.38 -21.09
CA ASP A 842 49.87 7.01 -22.36
C ASP A 842 48.85 7.08 -23.53
N ILE A 843 47.53 7.10 -23.23
CA ILE A 843 46.48 7.38 -24.21
C ILE A 843 46.65 8.72 -24.90
N LEU A 844 47.32 9.70 -24.32
CA LEU A 844 47.61 11.01 -24.95
C LEU A 844 48.68 10.96 -26.03
N HIS A 845 49.47 9.87 -26.06
CA HIS A 845 50.60 9.66 -27.00
C HIS A 845 50.47 8.35 -27.80
N LEU A 846 49.25 7.96 -28.16
CA LEU A 846 48.88 6.70 -28.78
C LEU A 846 49.71 6.43 -30.07
N GLN A 847 50.32 5.26 -30.15
CA GLN A 847 50.81 4.62 -31.37
C GLN A 847 50.09 3.28 -31.55
N LEU A 848 49.14 3.25 -32.47
CA LEU A 848 48.40 2.03 -32.80
C LEU A 848 49.30 1.09 -33.60
N GLY A 849 49.56 -0.12 -33.09
CA GLY A 849 50.32 -1.19 -33.68
C GLY A 849 49.50 -2.39 -34.14
N GLU A 850 50.15 -3.54 -34.24
CA GLU A 850 49.50 -4.83 -34.47
C GLU A 850 48.73 -5.27 -33.19
N VAL A 851 47.80 -6.20 -33.29
CA VAL A 851 47.01 -6.74 -32.19
C VAL A 851 47.92 -7.48 -31.21
N ASN A 852 48.10 -6.92 -30.01
CA ASN A 852 49.00 -7.48 -28.96
C ASN A 852 48.25 -8.29 -27.87
N GLY A 853 46.93 -8.36 -27.93
CA GLY A 853 46.08 -8.91 -26.84
C GLY A 853 46.00 -7.93 -25.66
N LEU A 854 45.13 -8.23 -24.68
CA LEU A 854 44.89 -7.39 -23.52
C LEU A 854 45.74 -7.82 -22.30
N SER A 855 46.44 -6.90 -21.72
CA SER A 855 47.19 -7.11 -20.47
C SER A 855 46.23 -7.13 -19.26
N PRO A 856 46.59 -7.79 -18.13
CA PRO A 856 45.81 -7.72 -16.88
C PRO A 856 45.59 -6.31 -16.37
N TYR A 857 46.52 -5.38 -16.66
CA TYR A 857 46.39 -3.96 -16.30
C TYR A 857 45.27 -3.28 -17.13
N GLU A 858 45.22 -3.50 -18.44
CA GLU A 858 44.20 -2.95 -19.34
C GLU A 858 42.79 -3.48 -19.05
N LEU A 859 42.68 -4.79 -18.75
CA LEU A 859 41.41 -5.40 -18.30
C LEU A 859 40.92 -4.76 -16.98
N THR A 860 41.83 -4.48 -16.05
CA THR A 860 41.53 -3.79 -14.80
C THR A 860 41.06 -2.36 -15.05
N LEU A 861 41.69 -1.65 -15.99
CA LEU A 861 41.26 -0.30 -16.41
C LEU A 861 39.83 -0.33 -16.99
N ILE A 862 39.53 -1.21 -17.96
CA ILE A 862 38.22 -1.34 -18.58
C ILE A 862 37.16 -1.58 -17.52
N PHE A 863 37.38 -2.55 -16.63
CA PHE A 863 36.47 -2.88 -15.56
C PHE A 863 36.25 -1.69 -14.59
N THR A 864 37.34 -1.00 -14.17
CA THR A 864 37.25 0.13 -13.22
C THR A 864 36.53 1.32 -13.88
N ILE A 865 36.81 1.61 -15.15
CA ILE A 865 36.10 2.66 -15.93
C ILE A 865 34.63 2.31 -16.07
N PHE A 866 34.30 1.04 -16.39
CA PHE A 866 32.93 0.56 -16.46
C PHE A 866 32.20 0.82 -15.15
N VAL A 867 32.73 0.38 -14.00
CA VAL A 867 32.07 0.54 -12.69
C VAL A 867 31.95 2.02 -12.32
N MET A 868 32.98 2.84 -12.50
CA MET A 868 32.95 4.27 -12.12
C MET A 868 32.00 5.08 -13.01
N THR A 869 31.90 4.75 -14.29
CA THR A 869 30.93 5.38 -15.20
C THR A 869 29.49 5.12 -14.75
N HIS A 870 29.19 3.87 -14.36
CA HIS A 870 27.87 3.50 -13.86
C HIS A 870 27.61 4.05 -12.45
N PHE A 871 28.63 4.15 -11.62
CA PHE A 871 28.55 4.82 -10.32
C PHE A 871 28.08 6.28 -10.45
N PHE A 872 28.64 7.05 -11.37
CA PHE A 872 28.18 8.42 -11.64
C PHE A 872 26.82 8.45 -12.32
N TYR A 873 26.50 7.45 -13.15
CA TYR A 873 25.19 7.34 -13.77
C TYR A 873 24.06 7.07 -12.77
N LEU A 874 24.35 6.45 -11.61
CA LEU A 874 23.38 6.27 -10.53
C LEU A 874 22.75 7.60 -10.06
N PHE A 875 23.54 8.68 -10.02
CA PHE A 875 23.04 10.01 -9.70
C PHE A 875 22.09 10.52 -10.78
N ASN A 876 22.37 10.24 -12.04
CA ASN A 876 21.50 10.62 -13.16
C ASN A 876 20.17 9.84 -13.16
N ALA A 877 20.23 8.54 -12.93
CA ALA A 877 19.06 7.68 -12.82
C ALA A 877 18.14 8.10 -11.64
N ARG A 878 18.72 8.46 -10.49
CA ARG A 878 17.99 9.01 -9.36
C ARG A 878 17.17 10.25 -9.71
N ALA A 879 17.72 11.12 -10.53
CA ALA A 879 17.09 12.39 -10.88
C ALA A 879 16.19 12.29 -12.14
N PHE A 880 16.00 11.08 -12.71
CA PHE A 880 15.14 10.85 -13.87
C PHE A 880 13.69 11.28 -13.57
N GLU A 881 13.09 12.05 -14.47
CA GLU A 881 11.72 12.60 -14.39
C GLU A 881 11.39 13.42 -13.13
N THR A 882 12.39 13.81 -12.31
CA THR A 882 12.13 14.64 -11.12
C THR A 882 12.07 16.14 -11.45
N GLY A 883 12.66 16.57 -12.56
CA GLY A 883 12.87 18.00 -12.85
C GLY A 883 13.90 18.69 -11.96
N ARG A 884 14.69 17.93 -11.17
CA ARG A 884 15.71 18.43 -10.23
C ARG A 884 17.12 18.06 -10.70
N SER A 885 18.10 18.82 -10.23
CA SER A 885 19.53 18.50 -10.39
C SER A 885 19.86 17.13 -9.76
N ALA A 886 20.77 16.37 -10.39
CA ALA A 886 21.32 15.15 -9.83
C ALA A 886 22.14 15.38 -8.54
N LEU A 887 22.55 16.62 -8.26
CA LEU A 887 23.28 17.02 -7.07
C LEU A 887 22.38 17.47 -5.91
N HIS A 888 21.06 17.39 -6.05
CA HIS A 888 20.11 17.73 -4.99
C HIS A 888 19.96 16.62 -3.98
N PHE A 889 20.69 16.65 -2.84
CA PHE A 889 20.74 15.57 -1.83
C PHE A 889 19.85 15.79 -0.60
N LYS A 890 18.95 16.77 -0.60
CA LYS A 890 18.05 17.01 0.54
C LYS A 890 17.18 15.78 0.83
N GLY A 891 17.26 15.26 2.06
CA GLY A 891 16.50 14.06 2.47
C GLY A 891 17.08 12.70 2.04
N CYS A 892 18.27 12.67 1.41
CA CYS A 892 18.88 11.47 0.84
C CYS A 892 20.11 10.96 1.65
N ARG A 893 20.13 11.12 2.98
CA ARG A 893 21.25 10.67 3.82
C ARG A 893 21.58 9.18 3.67
N GLY A 894 20.55 8.33 3.58
CA GLY A 894 20.72 6.89 3.36
C GLY A 894 21.37 6.58 2.01
N LEU A 895 20.99 7.29 0.96
CA LEU A 895 21.59 7.17 -0.36
C LEU A 895 23.10 7.49 -0.32
N LEU A 896 23.50 8.60 0.30
CA LEU A 896 24.91 9.00 0.38
C LEU A 896 25.75 7.97 1.14
N PHE A 897 25.23 7.42 2.23
CA PHE A 897 25.89 6.35 2.99
C PHE A 897 26.11 5.11 2.12
N ILE A 898 25.10 4.67 1.39
CA ILE A 898 25.16 3.49 0.52
C ILE A 898 26.14 3.70 -0.65
N ILE A 899 26.09 4.88 -1.29
CA ILE A 899 27.00 5.24 -2.37
C ILE A 899 28.46 5.23 -1.87
N SER A 900 28.70 5.70 -0.64
CA SER A 900 30.05 5.63 -0.02
C SER A 900 30.49 4.18 0.18
N ILE A 901 29.61 3.26 0.55
CA ILE A 901 29.93 1.83 0.68
C ILE A 901 30.31 1.23 -0.68
N ILE A 902 29.56 1.52 -1.73
CA ILE A 902 29.85 1.05 -3.09
C ILE A 902 31.23 1.55 -3.55
N PHE A 903 31.52 2.84 -3.34
CA PHE A 903 32.78 3.47 -3.74
C PHE A 903 33.97 2.90 -2.98
N ILE A 904 33.88 2.77 -1.65
CA ILE A 904 34.92 2.16 -0.81
C ILE A 904 35.12 0.69 -1.19
N GLY A 905 34.03 -0.04 -1.45
CA GLY A 905 34.08 -1.43 -1.89
C GLY A 905 34.82 -1.60 -3.22
N GLN A 906 34.60 -0.71 -4.19
CA GLN A 906 35.31 -0.72 -5.47
C GLN A 906 36.81 -0.45 -5.30
N ILE A 907 37.19 0.53 -4.48
CA ILE A 907 38.60 0.78 -4.17
C ILE A 907 39.22 -0.43 -3.48
N ALA A 908 38.55 -1.00 -2.47
CA ALA A 908 39.05 -2.15 -1.75
C ALA A 908 39.28 -3.35 -2.68
N MET A 909 38.40 -3.58 -3.65
CA MET A 909 38.50 -4.67 -4.62
C MET A 909 39.72 -4.50 -5.54
N VAL A 910 39.99 -3.28 -5.98
CA VAL A 910 41.13 -3.00 -6.88
C VAL A 910 42.44 -2.98 -6.12
N GLU A 911 42.50 -2.49 -4.87
CA GLU A 911 43.74 -2.20 -4.16
C GLU A 911 44.15 -3.31 -3.16
N LEU A 912 43.23 -4.13 -2.63
CA LEU A 912 43.56 -5.15 -1.65
C LEU A 912 44.11 -6.44 -2.30
N PRO A 913 45.35 -6.89 -1.97
CA PRO A 913 46.00 -8.05 -2.63
C PRO A 913 45.20 -9.37 -2.57
N ILE A 914 44.41 -9.54 -1.53
CA ILE A 914 43.54 -10.72 -1.39
C ILE A 914 42.41 -10.69 -2.44
N LEU A 915 41.73 -9.54 -2.55
CA LEU A 915 40.61 -9.37 -3.48
C LEU A 915 41.03 -9.34 -4.93
N GLN A 916 42.21 -8.77 -5.23
CA GLN A 916 42.78 -8.78 -6.58
C GLN A 916 42.85 -10.19 -7.20
N LYS A 917 43.22 -11.18 -6.38
CA LYS A 917 43.31 -12.59 -6.84
C LYS A 917 41.94 -13.18 -7.16
N PHE A 918 40.89 -12.84 -6.41
CA PHE A 918 39.57 -13.37 -6.62
C PHE A 918 38.84 -12.72 -7.81
N PHE A 919 39.09 -11.45 -8.07
CA PHE A 919 38.43 -10.69 -9.12
C PHE A 919 39.27 -10.53 -10.39
N ASN A 920 40.37 -11.25 -10.50
CA ASN A 920 41.31 -11.18 -11.63
C ASN A 920 41.74 -9.74 -11.96
N ILE A 921 42.18 -9.03 -10.93
CA ILE A 921 42.68 -7.65 -10.98
C ILE A 921 44.20 -7.67 -11.02
N VAL A 922 44.81 -6.70 -11.68
CA VAL A 922 46.28 -6.56 -11.78
C VAL A 922 46.93 -6.55 -10.39
N LYS A 923 48.04 -7.27 -10.25
CA LYS A 923 48.82 -7.28 -8.99
C LYS A 923 49.42 -5.89 -8.71
N GLY A 924 49.12 -5.35 -7.51
CA GLY A 924 49.57 -4.05 -7.10
C GLY A 924 48.59 -2.91 -7.30
N GLY A 925 47.39 -3.18 -7.87
CA GLY A 925 46.33 -2.22 -8.07
C GLY A 925 46.61 -1.16 -9.14
N LEU A 926 45.86 -0.06 -9.11
CA LEU A 926 46.00 1.07 -10.02
C LEU A 926 46.79 2.22 -9.35
N SER A 927 47.55 3.00 -10.13
CA SER A 927 48.23 4.18 -9.60
C SER A 927 47.27 5.28 -9.18
N PHE A 928 47.71 6.18 -8.30
CA PHE A 928 46.87 7.33 -7.94
C PHE A 928 46.53 8.23 -9.13
N GLU A 929 47.40 8.33 -10.12
CA GLU A 929 47.15 9.07 -11.36
C GLU A 929 46.05 8.41 -12.19
N ASP A 930 46.03 7.06 -12.30
CA ASP A 930 44.99 6.33 -13.00
C ASP A 930 43.62 6.53 -12.35
N TRP A 931 43.56 6.40 -11.01
CA TRP A 931 42.35 6.69 -10.26
C TRP A 931 41.85 8.12 -10.49
N ALA A 932 42.74 9.11 -10.47
CA ALA A 932 42.34 10.50 -10.72
C ALA A 932 41.76 10.70 -12.13
N ILE A 933 42.39 10.12 -13.16
CA ILE A 933 41.94 10.21 -14.55
C ILE A 933 40.58 9.49 -14.71
N ILE A 934 40.45 8.29 -14.13
CA ILE A 934 39.16 7.50 -14.19
C ILE A 934 38.05 8.28 -13.51
N LEU A 935 38.27 8.82 -12.31
CA LEU A 935 37.22 9.55 -11.58
C LEU A 935 36.78 10.83 -12.31
N ILE A 936 37.75 11.60 -12.83
CA ILE A 936 37.47 12.82 -13.60
C ILE A 936 36.70 12.46 -14.89
N GLY A 937 37.22 11.49 -15.65
CA GLY A 937 36.62 11.06 -16.91
C GLY A 937 35.22 10.48 -16.73
N SER A 938 35.03 9.59 -15.78
CA SER A 938 33.73 8.98 -15.49
C SER A 938 32.72 9.99 -14.93
N SER A 939 33.17 11.01 -14.17
CA SER A 939 32.30 12.08 -13.67
C SER A 939 31.67 12.93 -14.77
N LEU A 940 32.24 12.95 -15.98
CA LEU A 940 31.67 13.68 -17.12
C LEU A 940 30.22 13.25 -17.42
N VAL A 941 29.87 12.00 -17.17
CA VAL A 941 28.50 11.49 -17.30
C VAL A 941 27.51 12.30 -16.46
N LEU A 942 27.90 12.67 -15.24
CA LEU A 942 27.11 13.50 -14.33
C LEU A 942 27.06 14.96 -14.84
N TRP A 943 28.23 15.53 -15.19
CA TRP A 943 28.35 16.94 -15.59
C TRP A 943 27.66 17.26 -16.92
N VAL A 944 27.70 16.37 -17.90
CA VAL A 944 26.96 16.53 -19.18
C VAL A 944 25.45 16.61 -18.93
N ARG A 945 24.91 15.76 -18.04
CA ARG A 945 23.51 15.83 -17.68
C ARG A 945 23.17 17.12 -16.93
N GLU A 946 23.99 17.54 -15.98
CA GLU A 946 23.77 18.78 -15.23
C GLU A 946 23.81 20.02 -16.15
N ALA A 947 24.74 20.06 -17.08
CA ALA A 947 24.80 21.12 -18.11
C ALA A 947 23.50 21.14 -18.96
N TRP A 948 23.04 19.98 -19.41
CA TRP A 948 21.76 19.86 -20.13
C TRP A 948 20.57 20.31 -19.29
N HIS A 949 20.54 19.95 -18.01
CA HIS A 949 19.50 20.38 -17.07
C HIS A 949 19.49 21.89 -16.91
N LEU A 950 20.64 22.52 -16.74
CA LEU A 950 20.76 23.98 -16.64
C LEU A 950 20.28 24.70 -17.91
N ILE A 951 20.64 24.19 -19.11
CA ILE A 951 20.20 24.77 -20.41
C ILE A 951 18.67 24.66 -20.54
N LYS A 952 18.08 23.54 -20.12
CA LYS A 952 16.63 23.33 -20.18
C LYS A 952 15.89 24.21 -19.17
N SER A 953 16.39 24.30 -17.94
CA SER A 953 15.82 25.14 -16.87
C SER A 953 15.92 26.65 -17.18
N SER A 954 16.86 27.09 -18.02
CA SER A 954 16.97 28.49 -18.44
C SER A 954 16.01 28.86 -19.59
N LYS A 955 15.39 27.83 -20.23
CA LYS A 955 14.42 28.01 -21.31
C LYS A 955 12.96 27.90 -20.84
N GLU A 956 12.72 27.24 -19.72
CA GLU A 956 11.44 27.19 -19.00
C GLU A 956 11.35 28.37 -17.99
#